data_a9d54762e120458265cac30f6ab266f6
#
_entry.id   a9d54762e120458265cac30f6ab266f6
#
_cell.length_a   1.000
_cell.length_b   1.000
_cell.length_c   1.000
_cell.angle_alpha   90.00
_cell.angle_beta   90.00
_cell.angle_gamma   90.00
#
_symmetry.space_group_name_H-M   'P 1'
#
loop_
_entity.id
_entity.type
_entity.pdbx_description
1 polymer ?
#
loop_
_entity_poly.entity_id
_entity_poly.type
_entity_poly.pdbx_seq_one_letter_code
_entity_poly.pdbx_strand_id
1 'polypeptide(L)'
;MPAVLAPPATTLVSPADPGWDDARQEPTLASVWQAVGGTTIGDELLEWPPDLFALTEAILQRSEAYRFALSPPAGSTWPPAEVADWPDAVTDAARRWRAWAEDRNGAIPRLLAQEWGILRARAGIPLSELAEARDWRLCEALLTLHAIADEACAGLGVALDSSGADGLVYRARGRELLARTGSLARLPAHLIRVLPRARTPRNGSSLRSLSCYAAVQVPGVEARWHKAPARRQGRQPHGKGINFLLLPWPLRIRGSDFRPVPGPLHKLANDPFGFFEFVPAERLDLDLVDRMLVAALDEVETVNVVVLPESAVEHCEIDDLEALLDRHAVTGLITGVREHSEQPGQFAGNWVHIGVSTGDHWVHIRQSKHHRWSLDETQICQYHLGGALHPHIRWWEAMEVPRRSVQFVELGDGVTLASLVCEDLAQTDDVASVIRSVGPMVVVTPLLDGPQLSSRWGARYAGVLADDPGSAVLTLTSFGMAQRSRVPGQDSSRVVALWKGPGQGTREIELEPGAQGILLSASADRAARRSFDGRRPAANGIEFFDLSTCQVRASSTGSGQPDPPAGSPSRPVLAGEELTILTSWAEAVAEALVFAPNRVEALPTNAQAGAPWRAELQISEPSAPLNHAISGMAQAVRTAAATGSGPPLDALLHAIPDSQPDEPALDRLVRAVLRSALEQRHARTADECSVLAPTSLLPFAAPNQAEPPSSTHGHRVTQHRRELVYYRTCR
;
A
#
# COMPACT_ATOMS: atom_id res chain seq x y z
N MET A 1 18.17 -17.99 -54.95
CA MET A 1 18.15 -18.03 -53.48
C MET A 1 19.44 -18.63 -52.99
N PRO A 2 20.37 -17.91 -52.37
CA PRO A 2 21.54 -18.47 -51.75
C PRO A 2 21.26 -18.89 -50.32
N ALA A 3 21.75 -20.06 -49.95
CA ALA A 3 21.65 -20.65 -48.63
C ALA A 3 22.43 -19.83 -47.59
N VAL A 4 21.76 -19.46 -46.49
CA VAL A 4 22.39 -18.82 -45.33
C VAL A 4 23.05 -19.92 -44.50
N LEU A 5 24.38 -19.91 -44.47
CA LEU A 5 25.18 -20.73 -43.58
C LEU A 5 25.03 -20.23 -42.15
N ALA A 6 24.59 -21.07 -41.22
CA ALA A 6 24.58 -20.84 -39.80
C ALA A 6 26.03 -20.73 -39.25
N PRO A 7 26.30 -19.80 -38.31
CA PRO A 7 27.61 -19.72 -37.69
C PRO A 7 27.88 -20.94 -36.78
N PRO A 8 29.16 -21.36 -36.64
CA PRO A 8 29.52 -22.49 -35.81
C PRO A 8 29.21 -22.18 -34.32
N ALA A 9 28.66 -23.17 -33.65
CA ALA A 9 28.42 -23.15 -32.21
C ALA A 9 29.74 -23.01 -31.46
N THR A 10 29.98 -21.85 -30.86
CA THR A 10 31.09 -21.65 -29.95
C THR A 10 30.75 -22.34 -28.64
N THR A 11 31.36 -23.48 -28.41
CA THR A 11 31.31 -24.16 -27.11
C THR A 11 31.98 -23.26 -26.07
N LEU A 12 31.18 -22.57 -25.25
CA LEU A 12 31.69 -21.90 -24.05
C LEU A 12 32.19 -23.01 -23.13
N VAL A 13 33.50 -23.16 -23.05
CA VAL A 13 34.15 -23.95 -22.00
C VAL A 13 33.94 -23.15 -20.71
N SER A 14 33.08 -23.65 -19.86
CA SER A 14 32.95 -23.17 -18.48
C SER A 14 34.31 -23.34 -17.81
N PRO A 15 34.85 -22.31 -17.10
CA PRO A 15 36.05 -22.51 -16.31
C PRO A 15 35.76 -23.60 -15.27
N ALA A 16 36.64 -24.59 -15.22
CA ALA A 16 36.57 -25.67 -14.26
C ALA A 16 36.45 -25.08 -12.84
N ASP A 17 35.34 -25.32 -12.20
CA ASP A 17 35.10 -25.01 -10.79
C ASP A 17 36.16 -25.74 -9.97
N PRO A 18 36.93 -25.04 -9.09
CA PRO A 18 37.88 -25.71 -8.21
C PRO A 18 37.07 -26.58 -7.24
N GLY A 19 37.27 -27.89 -7.35
CA GLY A 19 36.66 -29.01 -6.64
C GLY A 19 36.01 -28.68 -5.29
N TRP A 20 34.69 -28.55 -5.33
CA TRP A 20 33.83 -28.70 -4.16
C TRP A 20 33.41 -30.17 -4.08
N ASP A 21 34.38 -31.00 -3.74
CA ASP A 21 34.14 -32.40 -3.35
C ASP A 21 33.67 -32.41 -1.87
N ASP A 22 32.56 -31.78 -1.62
CA ASP A 22 31.76 -32.07 -0.42
C ASP A 22 30.57 -32.89 -0.94
N ALA A 23 30.67 -34.20 -0.76
CA ALA A 23 29.55 -35.14 -0.91
C ALA A 23 28.47 -34.75 0.10
N ARG A 24 27.74 -33.65 -0.16
CA ARG A 24 26.59 -33.24 0.62
C ARG A 24 25.59 -34.37 0.51
N GLN A 25 25.40 -35.04 1.62
CA GLN A 25 24.42 -36.08 1.76
C GLN A 25 23.08 -35.53 1.29
N GLU A 26 22.45 -36.15 0.30
CA GLU A 26 21.19 -35.70 -0.27
C GLU A 26 20.16 -35.54 0.86
N PRO A 27 19.40 -34.42 0.89
CA PRO A 27 18.44 -34.19 1.94
C PRO A 27 17.35 -35.25 1.95
N THR A 28 17.04 -35.77 3.13
CA THR A 28 15.99 -36.75 3.39
C THR A 28 14.75 -36.07 3.96
N LEU A 29 13.60 -36.79 4.01
CA LEU A 29 12.40 -36.28 4.66
C LEU A 29 12.67 -35.87 6.11
N ALA A 30 13.44 -36.69 6.84
CA ALA A 30 13.82 -36.41 8.22
C ALA A 30 14.70 -35.15 8.34
N SER A 31 15.65 -34.94 7.44
CA SER A 31 16.50 -33.75 7.44
C SER A 31 15.72 -32.48 7.10
N VAL A 32 14.70 -32.57 6.25
CA VAL A 32 13.77 -31.44 5.98
C VAL A 32 13.02 -31.06 7.25
N TRP A 33 12.54 -32.05 8.00
CA TRP A 33 11.84 -31.79 9.26
C TRP A 33 12.73 -31.15 10.32
N GLN A 34 13.96 -31.66 10.45
CA GLN A 34 14.96 -31.05 11.35
C GLN A 34 15.32 -29.61 10.97
N ALA A 35 15.41 -29.31 9.67
CA ALA A 35 15.72 -27.96 9.19
C ALA A 35 14.63 -26.92 9.51
N VAL A 36 13.40 -27.34 9.77
CA VAL A 36 12.31 -26.46 10.21
C VAL A 36 12.08 -26.50 11.74
N GLY A 37 12.99 -27.13 12.49
CA GLY A 37 12.99 -27.17 13.95
C GLY A 37 12.27 -28.36 14.56
N GLY A 38 11.88 -29.34 13.74
CA GLY A 38 11.37 -30.61 14.22
C GLY A 38 12.47 -31.52 14.76
N THR A 39 12.12 -32.47 15.61
CA THR A 39 13.06 -33.46 16.18
C THR A 39 13.05 -34.73 15.35
N THR A 40 12.08 -35.56 15.56
CA THR A 40 11.86 -36.83 14.86
C THR A 40 10.53 -36.83 14.13
N ILE A 41 10.40 -37.63 13.08
CA ILE A 41 9.09 -37.91 12.46
C ILE A 41 8.42 -39.03 13.27
N GLY A 42 7.78 -38.63 14.36
CA GLY A 42 7.15 -39.53 15.34
C GLY A 42 5.64 -39.25 15.50
N ASP A 43 4.96 -40.12 16.28
CA ASP A 43 3.52 -40.04 16.46
C ASP A 43 3.04 -38.79 17.22
N GLU A 44 3.95 -38.04 17.83
CA GLU A 44 3.70 -36.71 18.41
C GLU A 44 3.20 -35.67 17.37
N LEU A 45 3.51 -35.88 16.09
CA LEU A 45 3.00 -35.03 15.00
C LEU A 45 1.50 -35.20 14.79
N LEU A 46 0.95 -36.35 15.11
CA LEU A 46 -0.50 -36.58 15.05
C LEU A 46 -1.26 -35.87 16.16
N GLU A 47 -0.57 -35.39 17.19
CA GLU A 47 -1.20 -34.68 18.29
C GLU A 47 -1.73 -33.30 17.94
N TRP A 48 -1.11 -32.66 16.93
CA TRP A 48 -1.44 -31.32 16.56
C TRP A 48 -1.39 -31.13 15.01
N PRO A 49 -2.55 -31.09 14.36
CA PRO A 49 -2.64 -31.01 12.89
C PRO A 49 -1.77 -29.94 12.21
N PRO A 50 -1.62 -28.70 12.73
CA PRO A 50 -0.72 -27.73 12.12
C PRO A 50 0.76 -28.14 12.04
N ASP A 51 1.24 -29.00 12.94
CA ASP A 51 2.62 -29.50 12.87
C ASP A 51 2.79 -30.49 11.71
N LEU A 52 1.81 -31.38 11.52
CA LEU A 52 1.81 -32.29 10.37
C LEU A 52 1.66 -31.51 9.05
N PHE A 53 0.84 -30.46 9.04
CA PHE A 53 0.73 -29.56 7.90
C PHE A 53 2.09 -28.93 7.56
N ALA A 54 2.81 -28.42 8.57
CA ALA A 54 4.14 -27.85 8.38
C ALA A 54 5.15 -28.85 7.79
N LEU A 55 5.14 -30.09 8.28
CA LEU A 55 6.00 -31.17 7.77
C LEU A 55 5.71 -31.45 6.31
N THR A 56 4.43 -31.72 5.99
CA THR A 56 4.04 -32.10 4.62
C THR A 56 4.26 -30.98 3.62
N GLU A 57 3.94 -29.74 3.99
CA GLU A 57 4.21 -28.56 3.18
C GLU A 57 5.72 -28.37 2.91
N ALA A 58 6.55 -28.48 3.95
CA ALA A 58 8.00 -28.34 3.81
C ALA A 58 8.62 -29.41 2.89
N ILE A 59 8.14 -30.64 2.96
CA ILE A 59 8.58 -31.73 2.08
C ILE A 59 8.10 -31.48 0.64
N LEU A 60 6.79 -31.20 0.46
CA LEU A 60 6.21 -30.93 -0.86
C LEU A 60 6.87 -29.74 -1.56
N GLN A 61 7.17 -28.67 -0.81
CA GLN A 61 7.85 -27.48 -1.34
C GLN A 61 9.26 -27.78 -1.82
N ARG A 62 10.04 -28.53 -1.02
CA ARG A 62 11.45 -28.82 -1.33
C ARG A 62 11.64 -29.90 -2.39
N SER A 63 10.73 -30.87 -2.45
CA SER A 63 10.74 -31.92 -3.47
C SER A 63 10.01 -31.53 -4.75
N GLU A 64 9.24 -30.41 -4.72
CA GLU A 64 8.31 -30.02 -5.78
C GLU A 64 7.27 -31.10 -6.15
N ALA A 65 7.08 -32.11 -5.30
CA ALA A 65 6.18 -33.25 -5.58
C ALA A 65 4.70 -32.82 -5.64
N TYR A 66 4.35 -31.61 -5.16
CA TYR A 66 3.00 -31.05 -5.32
C TYR A 66 2.54 -30.96 -6.77
N ARG A 67 3.47 -30.85 -7.74
CA ARG A 67 3.14 -30.81 -9.17
C ARG A 67 2.43 -32.06 -9.67
N PHE A 68 2.65 -33.18 -9.01
CA PHE A 68 2.02 -34.45 -9.35
C PHE A 68 0.52 -34.52 -9.00
N ALA A 69 0.03 -33.59 -8.23
CA ALA A 69 -1.42 -33.46 -8.02
C ALA A 69 -2.19 -33.17 -9.32
N LEU A 70 -1.54 -32.48 -10.30
CA LEU A 70 -2.11 -32.21 -11.62
C LEU A 70 -1.56 -33.09 -12.73
N SER A 71 -0.33 -33.58 -12.58
CA SER A 71 0.38 -34.34 -13.61
C SER A 71 1.00 -35.59 -12.99
N PRO A 72 0.19 -36.56 -12.54
CA PRO A 72 0.70 -37.80 -11.96
C PRO A 72 1.50 -38.56 -12.99
N PRO A 73 2.43 -39.46 -12.59
CA PRO A 73 3.18 -40.32 -13.50
C PRO A 73 2.28 -41.18 -14.39
N ALA A 74 2.79 -41.60 -15.53
CA ALA A 74 2.03 -42.43 -16.45
C ALA A 74 1.52 -43.73 -15.77
N GLY A 75 0.24 -43.99 -15.92
CA GLY A 75 -0.42 -45.14 -15.30
C GLY A 75 -0.88 -44.90 -13.84
N SER A 76 -0.64 -43.72 -13.30
CA SER A 76 -1.06 -43.32 -11.97
C SER A 76 -2.16 -42.24 -12.05
N THR A 77 -2.94 -42.10 -10.99
CA THR A 77 -3.99 -41.09 -10.88
C THR A 77 -3.90 -40.36 -9.54
N TRP A 78 -4.31 -39.11 -9.54
CA TRP A 78 -4.54 -38.34 -8.32
C TRP A 78 -5.87 -37.60 -8.43
N PRO A 79 -6.77 -37.62 -7.44
CA PRO A 79 -6.69 -38.44 -6.20
C PRO A 79 -6.70 -39.93 -6.47
N PRO A 80 -6.27 -40.76 -5.46
CA PRO A 80 -6.23 -42.22 -5.62
C PRO A 80 -7.61 -42.79 -5.97
N ALA A 81 -7.69 -43.60 -7.04
CA ALA A 81 -8.95 -44.15 -7.52
C ALA A 81 -9.58 -45.15 -6.55
N GLU A 82 -8.79 -45.75 -5.66
CA GLU A 82 -9.26 -46.73 -4.65
C GLU A 82 -10.03 -46.10 -3.50
N VAL A 83 -9.91 -44.78 -3.31
CA VAL A 83 -10.63 -44.04 -2.27
C VAL A 83 -11.87 -43.42 -2.91
N ALA A 84 -13.00 -44.10 -2.74
CA ALA A 84 -14.30 -43.57 -3.18
C ALA A 84 -14.57 -42.23 -2.50
N ASP A 85 -15.02 -41.25 -3.28
CA ASP A 85 -15.30 -39.89 -2.78
C ASP A 85 -14.15 -39.32 -1.93
N TRP A 86 -12.92 -39.35 -2.47
CA TRP A 86 -11.72 -38.95 -1.77
C TRP A 86 -11.83 -37.58 -1.07
N PRO A 87 -12.45 -36.53 -1.64
CA PRO A 87 -12.62 -35.25 -0.93
C PRO A 87 -13.42 -35.38 0.36
N ASP A 88 -14.50 -36.17 0.33
CA ASP A 88 -15.34 -36.41 1.51
C ASP A 88 -14.64 -37.29 2.53
N ALA A 89 -13.86 -38.28 2.10
CA ALA A 89 -13.04 -39.11 2.96
C ALA A 89 -11.97 -38.31 3.71
N VAL A 90 -11.33 -37.36 3.04
CA VAL A 90 -10.36 -36.42 3.66
C VAL A 90 -11.04 -35.53 4.68
N THR A 91 -12.17 -34.94 4.33
CA THR A 91 -12.94 -34.06 5.23
C THR A 91 -13.44 -34.80 6.47
N ASP A 92 -13.92 -36.01 6.31
CA ASP A 92 -14.35 -36.86 7.46
C ASP A 92 -13.17 -37.27 8.34
N ALA A 93 -12.05 -37.68 7.74
CA ALA A 93 -10.83 -38.01 8.49
C ALA A 93 -10.33 -36.78 9.28
N ALA A 94 -10.31 -35.61 8.69
CA ALA A 94 -9.89 -34.39 9.36
C ALA A 94 -10.82 -33.99 10.49
N ARG A 95 -12.14 -34.09 10.30
CA ARG A 95 -13.14 -33.82 11.35
C ARG A 95 -12.98 -34.75 12.54
N ARG A 96 -12.83 -36.05 12.33
CA ARG A 96 -12.59 -37.04 13.39
C ARG A 96 -11.24 -36.85 14.06
N TRP A 97 -10.22 -36.45 13.30
CA TRP A 97 -8.91 -36.12 13.84
C TRP A 97 -8.94 -34.91 14.77
N ARG A 98 -9.66 -33.81 14.38
CA ARG A 98 -9.86 -32.66 15.28
C ARG A 98 -10.50 -33.09 16.61
N ALA A 99 -11.57 -33.90 16.58
CA ALA A 99 -12.23 -34.37 17.75
C ALA A 99 -11.28 -35.24 18.64
N TRP A 100 -10.50 -36.11 18.00
CA TRP A 100 -9.49 -36.91 18.72
C TRP A 100 -8.37 -36.01 19.29
N ALA A 101 -7.92 -34.98 18.59
CA ALA A 101 -6.89 -34.06 19.08
C ALA A 101 -7.39 -33.17 20.24
N GLU A 102 -8.70 -32.98 20.37
CA GLU A 102 -9.32 -32.22 21.45
C GLU A 102 -9.37 -32.99 22.76
N ASP A 103 -9.89 -34.20 22.76
CA ASP A 103 -10.19 -34.98 23.96
C ASP A 103 -9.42 -36.31 24.11
N ARG A 104 -8.67 -36.69 23.06
CA ARG A 104 -7.91 -37.96 23.00
C ARG A 104 -8.77 -39.22 23.12
N ASN A 105 -10.07 -39.12 22.94
CA ASN A 105 -10.98 -40.26 22.97
C ASN A 105 -11.11 -40.92 21.59
N GLY A 106 -11.15 -42.23 21.58
CA GLY A 106 -11.31 -43.04 20.37
C GLY A 106 -10.00 -43.33 19.63
N ALA A 107 -10.13 -43.83 18.40
CA ALA A 107 -9.01 -44.19 17.54
C ALA A 107 -8.73 -43.07 16.52
N ILE A 108 -7.47 -42.92 16.16
CA ILE A 108 -7.04 -42.10 15.03
C ILE A 108 -7.76 -42.57 13.75
N PRO A 109 -8.26 -41.68 12.92
CA PRO A 109 -8.95 -42.05 11.67
C PRO A 109 -8.11 -42.99 10.80
N ARG A 110 -8.73 -44.04 10.27
CA ARG A 110 -8.03 -45.09 9.53
C ARG A 110 -7.21 -44.55 8.36
N LEU A 111 -7.79 -43.63 7.57
CA LEU A 111 -7.08 -43.02 6.41
C LEU A 111 -5.83 -42.29 6.88
N LEU A 112 -5.93 -41.46 7.94
CA LEU A 112 -4.78 -40.77 8.51
C LEU A 112 -3.70 -41.75 9.00
N ALA A 113 -4.08 -42.77 9.77
CA ALA A 113 -3.14 -43.74 10.31
C ALA A 113 -2.41 -44.56 9.23
N GLN A 114 -3.13 -44.90 8.16
CA GLN A 114 -2.58 -45.65 7.03
C GLN A 114 -1.53 -44.82 6.27
N GLU A 115 -1.86 -43.57 5.87
CA GLU A 115 -0.97 -42.70 5.14
C GLU A 115 0.21 -42.22 5.99
N TRP A 116 -0.02 -41.99 7.28
CA TRP A 116 1.02 -41.68 8.26
C TRP A 116 2.04 -42.82 8.40
N GLY A 117 1.57 -44.07 8.46
CA GLY A 117 2.44 -45.25 8.54
C GLY A 117 3.40 -45.34 7.35
N ILE A 118 2.94 -44.99 6.15
CA ILE A 118 3.76 -44.97 4.93
C ILE A 118 4.84 -43.89 5.01
N LEU A 119 4.48 -42.66 5.36
CA LEU A 119 5.42 -41.55 5.50
C LEU A 119 6.48 -41.85 6.56
N ARG A 120 6.05 -42.30 7.77
CA ARG A 120 6.95 -42.58 8.87
C ARG A 120 7.96 -43.68 8.53
N ALA A 121 7.52 -44.76 7.89
CA ALA A 121 8.38 -45.86 7.48
C ALA A 121 9.46 -45.43 6.47
N ARG A 122 9.28 -44.29 5.81
CA ARG A 122 10.14 -43.77 4.77
C ARG A 122 10.85 -42.47 5.14
N ALA A 123 10.92 -42.12 6.42
CA ALA A 123 11.52 -40.87 6.89
C ALA A 123 12.97 -40.62 6.42
N GLY A 124 13.74 -41.70 6.23
CA GLY A 124 15.13 -41.64 5.76
C GLY A 124 15.31 -41.57 4.23
N ILE A 125 14.23 -41.57 3.46
CA ILE A 125 14.34 -41.56 1.98
C ILE A 125 14.82 -40.18 1.49
N PRO A 126 15.70 -40.14 0.46
CA PRO A 126 16.09 -38.90 -0.22
C PRO A 126 14.92 -38.19 -0.89
N LEU A 127 14.98 -36.85 -0.94
CA LEU A 127 13.94 -36.04 -1.61
C LEU A 127 13.82 -36.31 -3.11
N SER A 128 14.88 -36.76 -3.76
CA SER A 128 14.85 -37.12 -5.19
C SER A 128 13.87 -38.25 -5.51
N GLU A 129 13.63 -39.17 -4.59
CA GLU A 129 12.62 -40.23 -4.76
C GLU A 129 11.20 -39.64 -4.92
N LEU A 130 10.89 -38.56 -4.21
CA LEU A 130 9.66 -37.79 -4.39
C LEU A 130 9.71 -36.89 -5.63
N ALA A 131 10.82 -36.19 -5.84
CA ALA A 131 10.97 -35.25 -6.95
C ALA A 131 10.82 -35.93 -8.31
N GLU A 132 11.23 -37.18 -8.42
CA GLU A 132 11.13 -37.99 -9.63
C GLU A 132 9.94 -38.97 -9.61
N ALA A 133 9.11 -38.91 -8.55
CA ALA A 133 7.99 -39.82 -8.34
C ALA A 133 8.34 -41.31 -8.39
N ARG A 134 9.58 -41.70 -8.03
CA ARG A 134 10.02 -43.11 -8.03
C ARG A 134 9.24 -43.93 -6.99
N ASP A 135 8.94 -43.34 -5.81
CA ASP A 135 7.99 -43.88 -4.84
C ASP A 135 6.66 -43.14 -4.96
N TRP A 136 5.85 -43.50 -5.97
CA TRP A 136 4.54 -42.87 -6.18
C TRP A 136 3.62 -43.03 -4.97
N ARG A 137 3.65 -44.17 -4.31
CA ARG A 137 2.79 -44.42 -3.15
C ARG A 137 3.13 -43.49 -1.98
N LEU A 138 4.40 -43.12 -1.83
CA LEU A 138 4.80 -42.09 -0.86
C LEU A 138 4.33 -40.69 -1.27
N CYS A 139 4.37 -40.35 -2.57
CA CYS A 139 3.81 -39.10 -3.08
C CYS A 139 2.31 -38.99 -2.79
N GLU A 140 1.54 -40.07 -3.05
CA GLU A 140 0.10 -40.12 -2.73
C GLU A 140 -0.16 -39.95 -1.25
N ALA A 141 0.62 -40.66 -0.40
CA ALA A 141 0.50 -40.55 1.06
C ALA A 141 0.77 -39.12 1.54
N LEU A 142 1.82 -38.48 1.01
CA LEU A 142 2.20 -37.14 1.37
C LEU A 142 1.14 -36.11 0.98
N LEU A 143 0.61 -36.19 -0.25
CA LEU A 143 -0.46 -35.30 -0.74
C LEU A 143 -1.76 -35.51 0.07
N THR A 144 -2.10 -36.77 0.42
CA THR A 144 -3.28 -37.07 1.22
C THR A 144 -3.13 -36.57 2.66
N LEU A 145 -1.98 -36.78 3.30
CA LEU A 145 -1.68 -36.24 4.62
C LEU A 145 -1.73 -34.71 4.66
N HIS A 146 -1.18 -34.08 3.62
CA HIS A 146 -1.24 -32.63 3.49
C HIS A 146 -2.70 -32.13 3.43
N ALA A 147 -3.53 -32.75 2.61
CA ALA A 147 -4.95 -32.41 2.50
C ALA A 147 -5.72 -32.64 3.82
N ILE A 148 -5.48 -33.76 4.51
CA ILE A 148 -6.12 -34.04 5.82
C ILE A 148 -5.65 -33.03 6.87
N ALA A 149 -4.36 -32.67 6.90
CA ALA A 149 -3.82 -31.73 7.86
C ALA A 149 -4.33 -30.31 7.62
N ASP A 150 -4.42 -29.88 6.35
CA ASP A 150 -5.02 -28.60 5.97
C ASP A 150 -6.49 -28.54 6.41
N GLU A 151 -7.28 -29.56 6.08
CA GLU A 151 -8.70 -29.63 6.43
C GLU A 151 -8.91 -29.66 7.96
N ALA A 152 -7.98 -30.29 8.69
CA ALA A 152 -8.00 -30.30 10.14
C ALA A 152 -7.68 -28.92 10.76
N CYS A 153 -7.02 -28.02 10.02
CA CYS A 153 -6.78 -26.64 10.44
C CYS A 153 -8.02 -25.74 10.29
N ALA A 154 -9.12 -26.23 9.75
CA ALA A 154 -10.35 -25.47 9.56
C ALA A 154 -10.85 -24.83 10.87
N GLY A 155 -11.06 -23.51 10.86
CA GLY A 155 -11.51 -22.73 12.02
C GLY A 155 -10.40 -22.29 12.98
N LEU A 156 -9.14 -22.62 12.70
CA LEU A 156 -8.01 -22.05 13.41
C LEU A 156 -7.67 -20.66 12.84
N GLY A 157 -7.87 -19.62 13.63
CA GLY A 157 -7.59 -18.22 13.26
C GLY A 157 -8.71 -17.55 12.49
N VAL A 158 -9.23 -18.13 11.41
CA VAL A 158 -10.37 -17.62 10.65
C VAL A 158 -11.65 -18.29 11.11
N ALA A 159 -12.66 -17.51 11.48
CA ALA A 159 -13.94 -18.05 11.92
C ALA A 159 -14.67 -18.77 10.78
N LEU A 160 -15.20 -19.95 11.08
CA LEU A 160 -16.15 -20.65 10.22
C LEU A 160 -17.56 -20.39 10.73
N ASP A 161 -18.54 -20.34 9.82
CA ASP A 161 -19.95 -20.15 10.19
C ASP A 161 -20.60 -21.31 10.93
N SER A 162 -19.98 -22.48 10.92
CA SER A 162 -20.49 -23.60 11.68
C SER A 162 -20.34 -23.31 13.16
N SER A 163 -21.37 -22.73 13.72
CA SER A 163 -21.55 -22.42 15.16
C SER A 163 -21.69 -23.65 16.05
N GLY A 164 -21.22 -24.81 15.61
CA GLY A 164 -21.20 -26.00 16.43
C GLY A 164 -20.26 -25.82 17.64
N ALA A 165 -20.67 -26.31 18.80
CA ALA A 165 -19.84 -26.39 20.01
C ALA A 165 -18.59 -27.24 19.78
N ASP A 166 -18.59 -28.05 18.73
CA ASP A 166 -17.52 -29.00 18.40
C ASP A 166 -16.20 -28.25 18.09
N GLY A 167 -15.14 -28.67 18.75
CA GLY A 167 -13.81 -28.15 18.55
C GLY A 167 -13.54 -26.78 19.20
N LEU A 168 -14.33 -26.35 20.18
CA LEU A 168 -14.11 -25.07 20.88
C LEU A 168 -12.76 -24.99 21.56
N VAL A 169 -12.37 -26.08 22.27
CA VAL A 169 -11.07 -26.17 22.99
C VAL A 169 -9.92 -26.18 21.97
N TYR A 170 -10.07 -26.96 20.90
CA TYR A 170 -9.11 -27.03 19.82
C TYR A 170 -8.88 -25.64 19.18
N ARG A 171 -9.97 -24.92 18.85
CA ARG A 171 -9.90 -23.57 18.28
C ARG A 171 -9.32 -22.56 19.26
N ALA A 172 -9.67 -22.64 20.55
CA ALA A 172 -9.12 -21.78 21.58
C ALA A 172 -7.61 -21.96 21.72
N ARG A 173 -7.13 -23.21 21.74
CA ARG A 173 -5.69 -23.55 21.80
C ARG A 173 -4.95 -23.02 20.56
N GLY A 174 -5.51 -23.17 19.36
CA GLY A 174 -4.92 -22.63 18.12
C GLY A 174 -4.80 -21.10 18.14
N ARG A 175 -5.83 -20.41 18.64
CA ARG A 175 -5.81 -18.95 18.78
C ARG A 175 -4.79 -18.46 19.80
N GLU A 176 -4.72 -19.15 20.95
CA GLU A 176 -3.71 -18.84 21.98
C GLU A 176 -2.29 -19.02 21.44
N LEU A 177 -2.04 -20.11 20.72
CA LEU A 177 -0.73 -20.40 20.13
C LEU A 177 -0.37 -19.33 19.08
N LEU A 178 -1.31 -18.99 18.19
CA LEU A 178 -1.15 -17.98 17.18
C LEU A 178 -0.87 -16.59 17.80
N ALA A 179 -1.61 -16.20 18.82
CA ALA A 179 -1.41 -14.93 19.52
C ALA A 179 -0.04 -14.85 20.22
N ARG A 180 0.41 -15.97 20.81
CA ARG A 180 1.68 -16.02 21.56
C ARG A 180 2.90 -16.13 20.67
N THR A 181 2.84 -16.90 19.59
CA THR A 181 4.01 -17.26 18.76
C THR A 181 3.99 -16.69 17.34
N GLY A 182 2.85 -16.19 16.89
CA GLY A 182 2.62 -15.81 15.50
C GLY A 182 2.52 -17.02 14.55
N SER A 183 2.23 -18.23 15.09
CA SER A 183 2.12 -19.47 14.31
C SER A 183 1.08 -20.40 14.93
N LEU A 184 0.37 -21.14 14.08
CA LEU A 184 -0.49 -22.25 14.52
C LEU A 184 0.30 -23.51 14.86
N ALA A 185 1.52 -23.68 14.33
CA ALA A 185 2.39 -24.80 14.63
C ALA A 185 3.17 -24.57 15.93
N ARG A 186 3.52 -25.66 16.60
CA ARG A 186 4.36 -25.66 17.81
C ARG A 186 5.85 -25.51 17.52
N LEU A 187 6.21 -25.37 16.25
CA LEU A 187 7.57 -25.21 15.75
C LEU A 187 8.14 -23.82 16.06
N PRO A 188 9.48 -23.67 16.05
CA PRO A 188 10.12 -22.38 16.23
C PRO A 188 9.72 -21.39 15.13
N ALA A 189 8.99 -20.33 15.48
CA ALA A 189 8.44 -19.36 14.54
C ALA A 189 9.51 -18.58 13.72
N HIS A 190 10.78 -18.64 14.14
CA HIS A 190 11.90 -18.05 13.38
C HIS A 190 12.41 -18.98 12.25
N LEU A 191 12.01 -20.26 12.24
CA LEU A 191 12.35 -21.23 11.20
C LEU A 191 11.17 -21.46 10.23
N ILE A 192 9.97 -21.59 10.76
CA ILE A 192 8.75 -21.83 9.98
C ILE A 192 7.53 -21.32 10.76
N ARG A 193 6.53 -20.84 10.04
CA ARG A 193 5.24 -20.45 10.61
C ARG A 193 4.12 -21.08 9.81
N VAL A 194 3.12 -21.56 10.52
CA VAL A 194 1.83 -21.94 9.93
C VAL A 194 0.82 -20.85 10.28
N LEU A 195 0.31 -20.20 9.27
CA LEU A 195 -0.66 -19.12 9.38
C LEU A 195 -2.05 -19.61 8.98
N PRO A 196 -3.11 -19.06 9.56
CA PRO A 196 -4.44 -19.23 9.00
C PRO A 196 -4.51 -18.73 7.58
N ARG A 197 -5.29 -19.41 6.73
CA ARG A 197 -5.57 -18.97 5.37
C ARG A 197 -7.01 -18.52 5.27
N ALA A 198 -7.20 -17.31 4.79
CA ALA A 198 -8.52 -16.74 4.54
C ALA A 198 -9.01 -17.04 3.12
N ARG A 199 -8.09 -17.22 2.16
CA ARG A 199 -8.43 -17.42 0.76
C ARG A 199 -7.41 -18.30 0.03
N THR A 200 -7.90 -19.28 -0.73
CA THR A 200 -7.10 -20.10 -1.65
C THR A 200 -6.94 -19.38 -2.99
N PRO A 201 -5.72 -19.34 -3.57
CA PRO A 201 -5.50 -18.74 -4.88
C PRO A 201 -6.38 -19.36 -5.97
N ARG A 202 -6.89 -18.54 -6.88
CA ARG A 202 -7.71 -19.01 -8.02
C ARG A 202 -6.89 -19.41 -9.22
N ASN A 203 -5.79 -18.72 -9.45
CA ASN A 203 -5.00 -18.82 -10.67
C ASN A 203 -3.72 -19.58 -10.42
N GLY A 204 -3.34 -20.37 -11.39
CA GLY A 204 -2.11 -21.14 -11.38
C GLY A 204 -2.17 -22.42 -10.55
N SER A 205 -1.21 -23.28 -10.82
CA SER A 205 -0.97 -24.51 -10.11
C SER A 205 0.27 -24.34 -9.23
N SER A 206 0.05 -24.26 -7.94
CA SER A 206 1.13 -24.14 -6.94
C SER A 206 0.76 -24.93 -5.70
N LEU A 207 1.74 -25.19 -4.84
CA LEU A 207 1.47 -25.82 -3.55
C LEU A 207 0.38 -25.06 -2.75
N ARG A 208 0.37 -23.73 -2.82
CA ARG A 208 -0.67 -22.90 -2.19
C ARG A 208 -2.10 -23.17 -2.71
N SER A 209 -2.23 -23.76 -3.91
CA SER A 209 -3.55 -24.12 -4.47
C SER A 209 -4.11 -25.42 -3.89
N LEU A 210 -3.30 -26.19 -3.17
CA LEU A 210 -3.67 -27.44 -2.51
C LEU A 210 -4.10 -27.25 -1.05
N SER A 211 -4.02 -26.03 -0.50
CA SER A 211 -4.43 -25.76 0.89
C SER A 211 -5.52 -24.70 0.96
N CYS A 212 -6.43 -24.88 1.91
CA CYS A 212 -7.63 -24.06 2.07
C CYS A 212 -7.66 -23.31 3.41
N TYR A 213 -7.07 -23.83 4.46
CA TYR A 213 -7.21 -23.33 5.82
C TYR A 213 -5.89 -22.95 6.48
N ALA A 214 -4.79 -23.47 5.98
CA ALA A 214 -3.46 -23.18 6.49
C ALA A 214 -2.48 -22.80 5.37
N ALA A 215 -1.46 -22.05 5.73
CA ALA A 215 -0.38 -21.68 4.85
C ALA A 215 0.94 -21.67 5.62
N VAL A 216 2.01 -22.18 5.00
CA VAL A 216 3.35 -22.04 5.54
C VAL A 216 3.99 -20.76 5.05
N GLN A 217 4.67 -20.08 5.95
CA GLN A 217 5.47 -18.91 5.66
C GLN A 217 6.92 -19.10 6.11
N VAL A 218 7.84 -18.73 5.25
CA VAL A 218 9.27 -18.61 5.58
C VAL A 218 9.47 -17.36 6.45
N PRO A 219 10.30 -17.43 7.53
CA PRO A 219 10.50 -16.30 8.44
C PRO A 219 11.18 -15.11 7.77
N GLY A 220 10.82 -13.93 8.19
CA GLY A 220 11.34 -12.63 7.69
C GLY A 220 10.39 -11.50 8.09
N VAL A 221 9.09 -11.79 8.07
CA VAL A 221 8.01 -10.86 8.43
C VAL A 221 7.16 -11.49 9.52
N GLU A 222 6.83 -10.74 10.56
CA GLU A 222 5.92 -11.18 11.60
C GLU A 222 4.48 -11.00 11.12
N ALA A 223 3.65 -12.05 11.24
CA ALA A 223 2.22 -11.99 10.98
C ALA A 223 1.47 -11.99 12.31
N ARG A 224 0.58 -11.04 12.52
CA ARG A 224 -0.26 -10.94 13.71
C ARG A 224 -1.73 -10.97 13.34
N TRP A 225 -2.51 -11.73 14.09
CA TRP A 225 -3.94 -11.87 13.91
C TRP A 225 -4.70 -11.18 15.01
N HIS A 226 -5.64 -10.36 14.63
CA HIS A 226 -6.54 -9.65 15.51
C HIS A 226 -7.97 -10.05 15.17
N LYS A 227 -8.66 -10.56 16.18
CA LYS A 227 -10.07 -10.87 16.05
C LYS A 227 -10.88 -9.70 16.60
N ALA A 228 -11.72 -9.10 15.79
CA ALA A 228 -12.72 -8.19 16.30
C ALA A 228 -13.60 -8.94 17.32
N PRO A 229 -13.76 -8.42 18.53
CA PRO A 229 -14.65 -9.02 19.51
C PRO A 229 -16.07 -9.10 18.91
N ALA A 230 -16.77 -10.20 19.20
CA ALA A 230 -18.16 -10.35 18.75
C ALA A 230 -18.99 -9.21 19.36
N ARG A 231 -19.60 -8.39 18.50
CA ARG A 231 -20.52 -7.33 18.92
C ARG A 231 -21.62 -7.95 19.78
N ARG A 232 -21.89 -7.39 20.96
CA ARG A 232 -23.09 -7.76 21.73
C ARG A 232 -24.32 -7.57 20.85
N GLN A 233 -25.09 -8.63 20.71
CA GLN A 233 -26.26 -8.76 19.82
C GLN A 233 -27.18 -7.54 19.90
N GLY A 234 -27.21 -6.75 18.83
CA GLY A 234 -28.12 -5.65 18.65
C GLY A 234 -27.98 -5.08 17.25
N ARG A 235 -28.73 -5.61 16.29
CA ARG A 235 -28.68 -5.34 14.86
C ARG A 235 -27.49 -5.96 14.12
N GLN A 236 -27.70 -7.18 13.66
CA GLN A 236 -26.96 -7.65 12.47
C GLN A 236 -27.29 -6.69 11.31
N PRO A 237 -26.31 -6.15 10.61
CA PRO A 237 -26.58 -5.46 9.38
C PRO A 237 -27.27 -6.45 8.44
N HIS A 238 -28.50 -6.17 8.06
CA HIS A 238 -29.29 -7.00 7.15
C HIS A 238 -28.78 -6.98 5.70
N GLY A 239 -27.60 -6.37 5.45
CA GLY A 239 -26.99 -6.26 4.14
C GLY A 239 -25.81 -7.23 3.95
N LYS A 240 -25.80 -7.93 2.82
CA LYS A 240 -24.68 -8.75 2.37
C LYS A 240 -23.57 -7.87 1.77
N GLY A 241 -22.89 -7.02 2.58
CA GLY A 241 -21.87 -6.14 2.04
C GLY A 241 -21.16 -5.27 3.09
N ILE A 242 -20.19 -4.51 2.64
CA ILE A 242 -19.45 -3.52 3.44
C ILE A 242 -19.56 -2.15 2.80
N ASN A 243 -19.91 -1.16 3.59
CA ASN A 243 -19.93 0.24 3.22
C ASN A 243 -18.69 0.96 3.76
N PHE A 244 -17.84 1.46 2.87
CA PHE A 244 -16.68 2.26 3.19
C PHE A 244 -16.99 3.73 2.92
N LEU A 245 -16.79 4.60 3.89
CA LEU A 245 -16.74 6.04 3.66
C LEU A 245 -15.29 6.45 3.42
N LEU A 246 -14.98 6.85 2.20
CA LEU A 246 -13.65 7.29 1.78
C LEU A 246 -13.54 8.80 1.95
N LEU A 247 -12.65 9.24 2.80
CA LEU A 247 -12.37 10.64 3.07
C LEU A 247 -10.98 10.98 2.54
N PRO A 248 -10.84 11.57 1.33
CA PRO A 248 -9.54 11.83 0.70
C PRO A 248 -8.86 13.07 1.31
N TRP A 249 -8.72 13.09 2.63
CA TRP A 249 -8.10 14.15 3.43
C TRP A 249 -6.56 14.05 3.42
N PRO A 250 -5.81 15.17 3.47
CA PRO A 250 -6.28 16.55 3.35
C PRO A 250 -6.76 16.90 1.94
N LEU A 251 -7.78 17.75 1.86
CA LEU A 251 -8.34 18.17 0.57
C LEU A 251 -7.41 19.13 -0.16
N ARG A 252 -6.50 19.78 0.54
CA ARG A 252 -5.49 20.70 0.01
C ARG A 252 -4.14 20.39 0.60
N ILE A 253 -3.12 20.36 -0.25
CA ILE A 253 -1.73 20.17 0.16
C ILE A 253 -0.89 21.26 -0.53
N ARG A 254 -0.08 21.96 0.26
CA ARG A 254 0.86 22.95 -0.22
C ARG A 254 2.23 22.34 -0.40
N GLY A 255 3.08 22.92 -1.28
CA GLY A 255 4.49 22.53 -1.38
C GLY A 255 5.20 22.66 0.00
N SER A 256 4.82 23.69 0.76
CA SER A 256 5.33 23.95 2.11
C SER A 256 5.00 22.90 3.16
N ASP A 257 4.09 22.00 2.88
CA ASP A 257 3.76 20.89 3.77
C ASP A 257 4.82 19.77 3.71
N PHE A 258 5.68 19.80 2.67
CA PHE A 258 6.88 18.97 2.57
C PHE A 258 8.09 19.78 3.05
N ARG A 259 8.62 19.42 4.20
CA ARG A 259 9.69 20.18 4.87
C ARG A 259 10.97 19.37 4.90
N PRO A 260 12.11 19.94 4.47
CA PRO A 260 13.39 19.30 4.71
C PRO A 260 13.64 19.18 6.21
N VAL A 261 14.10 18.02 6.63
CA VAL A 261 14.55 17.83 8.02
C VAL A 261 15.89 18.55 8.20
N PRO A 262 16.02 19.44 9.19
CA PRO A 262 17.27 20.15 9.43
C PRO A 262 18.43 19.18 9.71
N GLY A 263 19.56 19.39 9.07
CA GLY A 263 20.75 18.59 9.27
C GLY A 263 21.69 18.59 8.06
N PRO A 264 22.88 17.99 8.20
CA PRO A 264 23.78 17.86 7.07
C PRO A 264 23.23 16.89 6.04
N LEU A 265 23.45 17.20 4.75
CA LEU A 265 23.17 16.24 3.69
C LEU A 265 24.07 15.02 3.83
N HIS A 266 23.48 13.87 3.62
CA HIS A 266 24.19 12.61 3.56
C HIS A 266 24.69 12.35 2.14
N LYS A 267 25.67 11.48 2.00
CA LYS A 267 26.14 11.01 0.70
C LYS A 267 26.17 9.50 0.67
N LEU A 268 25.55 8.96 -0.38
CA LEU A 268 25.72 7.57 -0.75
C LEU A 268 26.45 7.55 -2.09
N ALA A 269 27.70 7.09 -2.09
CA ALA A 269 28.63 7.27 -3.20
C ALA A 269 28.80 8.76 -3.55
N ASN A 270 28.37 9.20 -4.74
CA ASN A 270 28.46 10.60 -5.17
C ASN A 270 27.14 11.36 -5.09
N ASP A 271 26.04 10.68 -4.72
CA ASP A 271 24.70 11.28 -4.73
C ASP A 271 24.37 11.87 -3.36
N PRO A 272 24.15 13.18 -3.25
CA PRO A 272 23.68 13.78 -2.02
C PRO A 272 22.21 13.41 -1.79
N PHE A 273 21.87 13.13 -0.52
CA PHE A 273 20.50 12.92 -0.14
C PHE A 273 20.17 13.58 1.21
N GLY A 274 18.90 13.93 1.39
CA GLY A 274 18.34 14.47 2.61
C GLY A 274 17.09 13.74 3.03
N PHE A 275 16.50 14.19 4.13
CA PHE A 275 15.23 13.69 4.61
C PHE A 275 14.20 14.79 4.59
N PHE A 276 12.94 14.41 4.32
CA PHE A 276 11.80 15.32 4.37
C PHE A 276 10.70 14.77 5.27
N GLU A 277 9.93 15.67 5.86
CA GLU A 277 8.72 15.39 6.61
C GLU A 277 7.50 15.93 5.87
N PHE A 278 6.38 15.21 5.95
CA PHE A 278 5.09 15.71 5.49
C PHE A 278 4.29 16.22 6.68
N VAL A 279 4.05 17.53 6.74
CA VAL A 279 3.36 18.20 7.83
C VAL A 279 2.29 19.12 7.23
N PRO A 280 1.11 18.60 6.89
CA PRO A 280 0.03 19.41 6.33
C PRO A 280 -0.40 20.51 7.30
N ALA A 281 -0.67 21.69 6.76
CA ALA A 281 -1.08 22.85 7.56
C ALA A 281 -2.50 22.68 8.10
N GLU A 282 -3.35 21.90 7.45
CA GLU A 282 -4.73 21.66 7.83
C GLU A 282 -4.84 20.42 8.72
N ARG A 283 -5.40 20.56 9.91
CA ARG A 283 -5.81 19.46 10.75
C ARG A 283 -7.16 18.91 10.30
N LEU A 284 -7.46 17.67 10.68
CA LEU A 284 -8.74 17.05 10.36
C LEU A 284 -9.90 17.87 10.92
N ASP A 285 -10.82 18.27 10.04
CA ASP A 285 -12.05 18.97 10.41
C ASP A 285 -13.11 17.93 10.84
N LEU A 286 -13.24 17.71 12.14
CA LEU A 286 -14.19 16.76 12.71
C LEU A 286 -15.65 17.16 12.43
N ASP A 287 -15.96 18.45 12.36
CA ASP A 287 -17.31 18.90 12.01
C ASP A 287 -17.64 18.57 10.54
N LEU A 288 -16.65 18.63 9.65
CA LEU A 288 -16.81 18.19 8.26
C LEU A 288 -17.03 16.67 8.21
N VAL A 289 -16.27 15.89 8.97
CA VAL A 289 -16.43 14.44 9.05
C VAL A 289 -17.82 14.07 9.57
N ASP A 290 -18.30 14.76 10.61
CA ASP A 290 -19.65 14.57 11.16
C ASP A 290 -20.74 14.78 10.11
N ARG A 291 -20.69 15.90 9.39
CA ARG A 291 -21.63 16.19 8.30
C ARG A 291 -21.55 15.18 7.15
N MET A 292 -20.37 14.69 6.85
CA MET A 292 -20.20 13.66 5.82
C MET A 292 -20.77 12.30 6.26
N LEU A 293 -20.61 11.95 7.54
CA LEU A 293 -21.22 10.74 8.09
C LEU A 293 -22.75 10.83 8.06
N VAL A 294 -23.33 11.97 8.44
CA VAL A 294 -24.78 12.20 8.32
C VAL A 294 -25.22 12.02 6.87
N ALA A 295 -24.55 12.67 5.92
CA ALA A 295 -24.92 12.58 4.51
C ALA A 295 -24.73 11.15 3.94
N ALA A 296 -23.73 10.40 4.39
CA ALA A 296 -23.54 9.01 3.98
C ALA A 296 -24.62 8.09 4.57
N LEU A 297 -25.08 8.35 5.79
CA LEU A 297 -26.15 7.57 6.44
C LEU A 297 -27.54 7.88 5.87
N ASP A 298 -27.72 8.99 5.15
CA ASP A 298 -28.92 9.24 4.34
C ASP A 298 -28.98 8.32 3.11
N GLU A 299 -27.83 7.84 2.61
CA GLU A 299 -27.73 6.96 1.44
C GLU A 299 -27.72 5.46 1.81
N VAL A 300 -27.18 5.11 2.98
CA VAL A 300 -27.06 3.73 3.46
C VAL A 300 -27.48 3.61 4.92
N GLU A 301 -28.00 2.46 5.29
CA GLU A 301 -28.41 2.20 6.67
C GLU A 301 -27.24 2.25 7.67
N THR A 302 -26.04 1.84 7.23
CA THR A 302 -24.84 1.78 8.08
C THR A 302 -23.57 2.09 7.28
N VAL A 303 -22.67 2.87 7.85
CA VAL A 303 -21.28 3.00 7.42
C VAL A 303 -20.44 2.04 8.27
N ASN A 304 -19.82 1.03 7.63
CA ASN A 304 -19.05 0.03 8.37
C ASN A 304 -17.64 0.51 8.70
N VAL A 305 -16.95 1.11 7.73
CA VAL A 305 -15.55 1.52 7.87
C VAL A 305 -15.34 2.91 7.27
N VAL A 306 -14.68 3.78 8.02
CA VAL A 306 -14.17 5.05 7.51
C VAL A 306 -12.70 4.86 7.13
N VAL A 307 -12.33 5.33 5.93
CA VAL A 307 -10.97 5.21 5.41
C VAL A 307 -10.41 6.57 5.06
N LEU A 308 -9.23 6.89 5.61
CA LEU A 308 -8.47 8.09 5.28
C LEU A 308 -7.10 7.70 4.69
N PRO A 309 -6.48 8.58 3.88
CA PRO A 309 -5.17 8.33 3.27
C PRO A 309 -4.01 8.20 4.27
N GLU A 310 -2.82 7.94 3.74
CA GLU A 310 -1.58 7.97 4.50
C GLU A 310 -1.32 9.37 5.07
N SER A 311 -0.82 9.41 6.30
CA SER A 311 -0.48 10.64 7.01
C SER A 311 -1.64 11.66 7.11
N ALA A 312 -2.89 11.19 7.07
CA ALA A 312 -4.07 12.06 7.10
C ALA A 312 -4.27 12.73 8.45
N VAL A 313 -3.97 12.04 9.54
CA VAL A 313 -4.20 12.51 10.91
C VAL A 313 -2.94 12.47 11.76
N GLU A 314 -2.92 13.26 12.83
CA GLU A 314 -1.93 13.14 13.89
C GLU A 314 -2.39 12.12 14.93
N HIS A 315 -1.45 11.53 15.65
CA HIS A 315 -1.78 10.52 16.68
C HIS A 315 -2.77 11.07 17.73
N CYS A 316 -2.64 12.34 18.11
CA CYS A 316 -3.54 12.97 19.09
C CYS A 316 -4.97 13.20 18.58
N GLU A 317 -5.23 13.06 17.28
CA GLU A 317 -6.58 13.25 16.70
C GLU A 317 -7.40 11.95 16.66
N ILE A 318 -6.79 10.79 16.94
CA ILE A 318 -7.43 9.47 16.82
C ILE A 318 -8.60 9.33 17.80
N ASP A 319 -8.39 9.64 19.07
CA ASP A 319 -9.41 9.46 20.12
C ASP A 319 -10.65 10.31 19.85
N ASP A 320 -10.47 11.56 19.40
CA ASP A 320 -11.58 12.45 19.05
C ASP A 320 -12.32 11.94 17.80
N LEU A 321 -11.60 11.42 16.82
CA LEU A 321 -12.20 10.83 15.62
C LEU A 321 -12.98 9.56 15.97
N GLU A 322 -12.44 8.65 16.79
CA GLU A 322 -13.14 7.45 17.22
C GLU A 322 -14.38 7.77 18.06
N ALA A 323 -14.31 8.77 18.94
CA ALA A 323 -15.47 9.26 19.69
C ALA A 323 -16.56 9.82 18.76
N LEU A 324 -16.18 10.48 17.66
CA LEU A 324 -17.12 10.91 16.64
C LEU A 324 -17.75 9.69 15.93
N LEU A 325 -16.96 8.71 15.53
CA LEU A 325 -17.41 7.51 14.82
C LEU A 325 -18.39 6.68 15.67
N ASP A 326 -18.18 6.59 16.98
CA ASP A 326 -19.10 5.91 17.90
C ASP A 326 -20.50 6.55 17.93
N ARG A 327 -20.60 7.87 17.82
CA ARG A 327 -21.89 8.57 17.74
C ARG A 327 -22.73 8.13 16.54
N HIS A 328 -22.06 7.75 15.46
CA HIS A 328 -22.68 7.27 14.22
C HIS A 328 -22.70 5.74 14.08
N ALA A 329 -22.36 5.03 15.15
CA ALA A 329 -22.30 3.56 15.17
C ALA A 329 -21.40 2.94 14.08
N VAL A 330 -20.38 3.67 13.62
CA VAL A 330 -19.33 3.16 12.73
C VAL A 330 -18.49 2.14 13.47
N THR A 331 -18.12 1.05 12.80
CA THR A 331 -17.45 -0.08 13.45
C THR A 331 -15.96 -0.19 13.16
N GLY A 332 -15.49 0.51 12.15
CA GLY A 332 -14.08 0.43 11.72
C GLY A 332 -13.53 1.77 11.29
N LEU A 333 -12.25 2.00 11.61
CA LEU A 333 -11.47 3.14 11.16
C LEU A 333 -10.15 2.64 10.57
N ILE A 334 -9.81 3.08 9.36
CA ILE A 334 -8.51 2.85 8.75
C ILE A 334 -7.96 4.21 8.34
N THR A 335 -6.92 4.67 9.00
CA THR A 335 -6.33 5.99 8.73
C THR A 335 -4.82 5.98 8.80
N GLY A 336 -4.17 6.67 7.87
CA GLY A 336 -2.75 6.94 7.97
C GLY A 336 -2.46 7.97 9.07
N VAL A 337 -1.53 7.64 9.95
CA VAL A 337 -1.15 8.42 11.11
C VAL A 337 0.29 8.89 10.97
N ARG A 338 0.53 10.16 11.18
CA ARG A 338 1.86 10.75 11.32
C ARG A 338 2.16 11.04 12.78
N GLU A 339 3.38 10.82 13.14
CA GLU A 339 3.94 11.21 14.43
C GLU A 339 5.05 12.22 14.20
N HIS A 340 5.35 13.03 15.18
CA HIS A 340 6.50 13.93 15.18
C HIS A 340 7.51 13.45 16.21
N SER A 341 8.78 13.47 15.86
CA SER A 341 9.82 13.15 16.83
C SER A 341 10.13 14.37 17.69
N GLU A 342 10.07 14.20 19.00
CA GLU A 342 10.48 15.23 19.97
C GLU A 342 12.01 15.25 20.17
N GLN A 343 12.73 14.22 19.69
CA GLN A 343 14.17 14.08 19.91
C GLN A 343 14.94 14.36 18.63
N PRO A 344 15.91 15.28 18.66
CA PRO A 344 16.76 15.54 17.51
C PRO A 344 17.49 14.27 17.02
N GLY A 345 17.41 14.00 15.74
CA GLY A 345 18.08 12.84 15.11
C GLY A 345 17.30 11.51 15.19
N GLN A 346 16.13 11.49 15.80
CA GLN A 346 15.20 10.35 15.72
C GLN A 346 14.08 10.67 14.74
N PHE A 347 13.71 9.69 13.94
CA PHE A 347 12.56 9.79 13.06
C PHE A 347 11.31 9.26 13.76
N ALA A 348 10.20 9.91 13.51
CA ALA A 348 8.89 9.49 13.99
C ALA A 348 8.29 8.35 13.15
N GLY A 349 7.26 7.70 13.64
CA GLY A 349 6.57 6.63 12.94
C GLY A 349 5.64 7.16 11.85
N ASN A 350 5.58 6.45 10.72
CA ASN A 350 4.49 6.51 9.74
C ASN A 350 3.79 5.15 9.73
N TRP A 351 2.49 5.13 9.98
CA TRP A 351 1.74 3.91 10.16
C TRP A 351 0.25 4.09 9.87
N VAL A 352 -0.44 2.99 9.66
CA VAL A 352 -1.89 2.96 9.54
C VAL A 352 -2.50 2.50 10.85
N HIS A 353 -3.40 3.29 11.38
CA HIS A 353 -4.29 2.92 12.46
C HIS A 353 -5.46 2.11 11.92
N ILE A 354 -5.67 0.93 12.47
CA ILE A 354 -6.84 0.10 12.23
C ILE A 354 -7.60 0.01 13.54
N GLY A 355 -8.59 0.86 13.69
CA GLY A 355 -9.50 0.87 14.83
C GLY A 355 -10.68 -0.05 14.58
N VAL A 356 -11.05 -0.86 15.57
CA VAL A 356 -12.24 -1.71 15.53
C VAL A 356 -13.08 -1.49 16.78
N SER A 357 -14.29 -0.96 16.62
CA SER A 357 -15.20 -0.74 17.75
C SER A 357 -15.85 -2.03 18.19
N THR A 358 -15.80 -2.30 19.48
CA THR A 358 -16.52 -3.40 20.15
C THR A 358 -17.92 -3.01 20.59
N GLY A 359 -18.23 -1.71 20.49
CA GLY A 359 -19.40 -1.07 21.06
C GLY A 359 -19.17 -0.52 22.49
N ASP A 360 -18.19 -1.05 23.21
CA ASP A 360 -17.81 -0.56 24.56
C ASP A 360 -16.47 0.21 24.53
N HIS A 361 -15.57 -0.17 23.62
CA HIS A 361 -14.24 0.46 23.44
C HIS A 361 -13.69 0.17 22.04
N TRP A 362 -12.66 0.88 21.64
CA TRP A 362 -11.92 0.62 20.41
C TRP A 362 -10.73 -0.29 20.67
N VAL A 363 -10.51 -1.24 19.75
CA VAL A 363 -9.30 -2.03 19.67
C VAL A 363 -8.38 -1.37 18.67
N HIS A 364 -7.20 -0.95 19.12
CA HIS A 364 -6.22 -0.23 18.33
C HIS A 364 -5.17 -1.18 17.76
N ILE A 365 -5.02 -1.20 16.45
CA ILE A 365 -4.05 -2.04 15.75
C ILE A 365 -3.19 -1.12 14.89
N ARG A 366 -1.87 -1.23 15.05
CA ARG A 366 -0.88 -0.44 14.33
C ARG A 366 -0.25 -1.26 13.22
N GLN A 367 -0.41 -0.84 11.96
CA GLN A 367 0.35 -1.34 10.81
C GLN A 367 1.39 -0.32 10.43
N SER A 368 2.64 -0.55 10.79
CA SER A 368 3.74 0.36 10.47
C SER A 368 4.12 0.27 8.99
N LYS A 369 4.55 1.38 8.42
CA LYS A 369 5.16 1.46 7.09
C LYS A 369 6.56 0.84 7.13
N HIS A 370 6.91 0.06 6.12
CA HIS A 370 8.16 -0.69 6.08
C HIS A 370 9.21 -0.10 5.14
N HIS A 371 8.78 0.74 4.19
CA HIS A 371 9.66 1.31 3.18
C HIS A 371 9.48 2.82 3.11
N ARG A 372 10.60 3.54 3.14
CA ARG A 372 10.59 4.98 2.93
C ARG A 372 10.23 5.31 1.49
N TRP A 373 9.37 6.29 1.31
CA TRP A 373 9.20 6.91 0.02
C TRP A 373 10.43 7.77 -0.30
N SER A 374 10.84 7.79 -1.57
CA SER A 374 11.91 8.66 -2.05
C SER A 374 11.40 9.56 -3.16
N LEU A 375 11.84 10.81 -3.14
CA LEU A 375 11.56 11.80 -4.17
C LEU A 375 12.86 12.07 -4.94
N ASP A 376 12.84 11.79 -6.24
CA ASP A 376 13.86 12.21 -7.19
C ASP A 376 13.46 13.49 -7.90
N GLU A 377 14.34 14.03 -8.75
CA GLU A 377 14.09 15.25 -9.52
C GLU A 377 12.78 15.20 -10.31
N THR A 378 12.48 14.06 -10.95
CA THR A 378 11.26 13.89 -11.74
C THR A 378 10.01 13.98 -10.87
N GLN A 379 10.03 13.32 -9.71
CA GLN A 379 8.91 13.34 -8.77
C GLN A 379 8.74 14.71 -8.11
N ILE A 380 9.83 15.39 -7.76
CA ILE A 380 9.78 16.74 -7.22
C ILE A 380 9.13 17.70 -8.22
N CYS A 381 9.50 17.59 -9.51
CA CYS A 381 8.87 18.36 -10.56
C CYS A 381 7.40 17.98 -10.78
N GLN A 382 7.09 16.67 -10.79
CA GLN A 382 5.74 16.17 -10.99
C GLN A 382 4.76 16.64 -9.90
N TYR A 383 5.22 16.63 -8.63
CA TYR A 383 4.41 17.06 -7.49
C TYR A 383 4.54 18.55 -7.18
N HIS A 384 5.24 19.31 -8.02
CA HIS A 384 5.48 20.75 -7.82
C HIS A 384 6.05 21.08 -6.43
N LEU A 385 7.07 20.30 -6.00
CA LEU A 385 7.73 20.45 -4.71
C LEU A 385 9.04 21.20 -4.75
N GLY A 386 9.47 21.66 -5.93
CA GLY A 386 10.75 22.34 -6.11
C GLY A 386 10.93 23.61 -5.29
N GLY A 387 9.82 24.21 -4.82
CA GLY A 387 9.84 25.32 -3.87
C GLY A 387 10.15 24.92 -2.43
N ALA A 388 10.00 23.65 -2.08
CA ALA A 388 10.22 23.13 -0.73
C ALA A 388 11.43 22.19 -0.66
N LEU A 389 11.66 21.41 -1.71
CA LEU A 389 12.72 20.39 -1.76
C LEU A 389 13.59 20.64 -2.99
N HIS A 390 14.91 20.69 -2.80
CA HIS A 390 15.84 20.95 -3.90
C HIS A 390 15.85 19.79 -4.90
N PRO A 391 15.58 20.01 -6.23
CA PRO A 391 15.37 18.93 -7.19
C PRO A 391 16.62 18.08 -7.47
N HIS A 392 17.82 18.61 -7.30
CA HIS A 392 19.06 17.86 -7.52
C HIS A 392 19.52 17.05 -6.30
N ILE A 393 18.70 16.98 -5.25
CA ILE A 393 18.93 16.20 -4.06
C ILE A 393 17.87 15.11 -4.01
N ARG A 394 18.27 13.88 -3.75
CA ARG A 394 17.32 12.81 -3.47
C ARG A 394 16.79 12.97 -2.05
N TRP A 395 15.50 13.04 -1.89
CA TRP A 395 14.86 13.18 -0.60
C TRP A 395 14.19 11.88 -0.18
N TRP A 396 14.50 11.43 1.02
CA TRP A 396 13.87 10.28 1.63
C TRP A 396 12.89 10.73 2.71
N GLU A 397 11.79 10.03 2.83
CA GLU A 397 10.84 10.24 3.91
C GLU A 397 11.52 10.03 5.27
N ALA A 398 11.35 10.99 6.17
CA ALA A 398 11.89 10.97 7.53
C ALA A 398 10.99 10.14 8.45
N MET A 399 11.08 8.83 8.35
CA MET A 399 10.31 7.91 9.17
C MET A 399 11.20 6.83 9.79
N GLU A 400 10.80 6.31 10.96
CA GLU A 400 11.39 5.10 11.51
C GLU A 400 11.04 3.90 10.62
N VAL A 401 12.01 3.02 10.37
CA VAL A 401 11.80 1.76 9.67
C VAL A 401 11.83 0.62 10.71
N PRO A 402 10.68 0.16 11.18
CA PRO A 402 10.60 -0.89 12.18
C PRO A 402 10.86 -2.28 11.58
N ARG A 403 10.93 -3.30 12.44
CA ARG A 403 10.88 -4.69 11.98
C ARG A 403 9.56 -4.94 11.24
N ARG A 404 9.65 -5.64 10.12
CA ARG A 404 8.48 -5.89 9.26
C ARG A 404 7.45 -6.78 9.96
N SER A 405 6.21 -6.30 9.99
CA SER A 405 5.07 -7.07 10.50
C SER A 405 3.82 -6.75 9.69
N VAL A 406 2.97 -7.73 9.50
CA VAL A 406 1.67 -7.58 8.84
C VAL A 406 0.57 -7.90 9.83
N GLN A 407 -0.38 -6.98 9.93
CA GLN A 407 -1.55 -7.12 10.79
C GLN A 407 -2.73 -7.65 9.96
N PHE A 408 -3.31 -8.77 10.37
CA PHE A 408 -4.55 -9.31 9.83
C PHE A 408 -5.67 -9.08 10.82
N VAL A 409 -6.75 -8.50 10.35
CA VAL A 409 -7.90 -8.15 11.19
C VAL A 409 -9.12 -8.90 10.69
N GLU A 410 -9.75 -9.70 11.54
CA GLU A 410 -11.03 -10.31 11.27
C GLU A 410 -12.13 -9.31 11.67
N LEU A 411 -12.69 -8.65 10.66
CA LEU A 411 -13.87 -7.82 10.81
C LEU A 411 -15.10 -8.71 10.91
N GLY A 412 -16.01 -8.77 11.60
CA GLY A 412 -17.19 -9.68 11.65
C GLY A 412 -17.57 -10.31 10.29
N ASP A 413 -18.42 -11.28 10.30
CA ASP A 413 -18.95 -12.02 9.12
C ASP A 413 -17.91 -12.74 8.25
N GLY A 414 -16.73 -13.01 8.81
CA GLY A 414 -15.65 -13.75 8.13
C GLY A 414 -14.84 -12.91 7.14
N VAL A 415 -14.95 -11.60 7.17
CA VAL A 415 -14.10 -10.71 6.38
C VAL A 415 -12.76 -10.54 7.06
N THR A 416 -11.70 -10.95 6.38
CA THR A 416 -10.31 -10.71 6.81
C THR A 416 -9.73 -9.54 6.03
N LEU A 417 -9.23 -8.55 6.76
CA LEU A 417 -8.62 -7.33 6.23
C LEU A 417 -7.13 -7.31 6.56
N ALA A 418 -6.33 -6.77 5.67
CA ALA A 418 -4.97 -6.31 5.92
C ALA A 418 -4.79 -4.89 5.39
N SER A 419 -3.85 -4.13 5.94
CA SER A 419 -3.45 -2.85 5.38
C SER A 419 -1.98 -2.88 4.97
N LEU A 420 -1.68 -2.24 3.85
CA LEU A 420 -0.33 -1.90 3.41
C LEU A 420 -0.21 -0.39 3.33
N VAL A 421 0.96 0.15 3.59
CA VAL A 421 1.15 1.60 3.62
C VAL A 421 1.96 2.04 2.40
N CYS A 422 1.30 2.71 1.48
CA CYS A 422 1.90 3.37 0.31
C CYS A 422 2.90 2.48 -0.44
N GLU A 423 4.19 2.80 -0.36
CA GLU A 423 5.30 2.10 -1.00
C GLU A 423 5.33 0.59 -0.71
N ASP A 424 4.80 0.16 0.44
CA ASP A 424 4.74 -1.26 0.80
C ASP A 424 3.89 -2.08 -0.18
N LEU A 425 2.91 -1.48 -0.85
CA LEU A 425 2.12 -2.16 -1.90
C LEU A 425 2.98 -2.54 -3.11
N ALA A 426 3.99 -1.72 -3.43
CA ALA A 426 4.85 -1.93 -4.60
C ALA A 426 5.97 -2.95 -4.35
N GLN A 427 6.25 -3.25 -3.09
CA GLN A 427 7.32 -4.16 -2.74
C GLN A 427 6.89 -5.63 -2.92
N THR A 428 7.71 -6.38 -3.63
CA THR A 428 7.46 -7.81 -3.90
C THR A 428 8.23 -8.74 -2.97
N ASP A 429 8.78 -8.18 -1.91
CA ASP A 429 9.56 -8.89 -0.89
C ASP A 429 8.69 -9.75 0.04
N ASP A 430 9.24 -10.15 1.17
CA ASP A 430 8.61 -11.05 2.13
C ASP A 430 7.21 -10.63 2.59
N VAL A 431 6.89 -9.33 2.62
CA VAL A 431 5.56 -8.81 3.01
C VAL A 431 4.48 -9.25 2.02
N ALA A 432 4.75 -9.09 0.72
CA ALA A 432 3.83 -9.57 -0.31
C ALA A 432 3.64 -11.09 -0.24
N SER A 433 4.69 -11.85 0.09
CA SER A 433 4.61 -13.29 0.30
C SER A 433 3.67 -13.66 1.44
N VAL A 434 3.69 -12.91 2.56
CA VAL A 434 2.77 -13.13 3.69
C VAL A 434 1.32 -12.84 3.28
N ILE A 435 1.06 -11.72 2.62
CA ILE A 435 -0.28 -11.38 2.11
C ILE A 435 -0.79 -12.48 1.17
N ARG A 436 0.05 -12.95 0.25
CA ARG A 436 -0.32 -14.02 -0.71
C ARG A 436 -0.53 -15.37 -0.03
N SER A 437 0.17 -15.66 1.06
CA SER A 437 -0.01 -16.91 1.82
C SER A 437 -1.31 -16.92 2.60
N VAL A 438 -1.64 -15.83 3.26
CA VAL A 438 -2.87 -15.70 4.06
C VAL A 438 -4.10 -15.46 3.16
N GLY A 439 -4.00 -14.61 2.17
CA GLY A 439 -5.09 -14.25 1.28
C GLY A 439 -6.21 -13.48 1.97
N PRO A 440 -5.96 -12.29 2.55
CA PRO A 440 -7.03 -11.48 3.13
C PRO A 440 -8.09 -11.15 2.08
N MET A 441 -9.34 -10.99 2.52
CA MET A 441 -10.46 -10.66 1.62
C MET A 441 -10.29 -9.28 1.00
N VAL A 442 -9.83 -8.33 1.82
CA VAL A 442 -9.58 -6.94 1.42
C VAL A 442 -8.20 -6.50 1.88
N VAL A 443 -7.47 -5.86 0.99
CA VAL A 443 -6.26 -5.09 1.30
C VAL A 443 -6.58 -3.62 1.11
N VAL A 444 -6.48 -2.84 2.17
CA VAL A 444 -6.66 -1.38 2.11
C VAL A 444 -5.29 -0.72 2.15
N THR A 445 -5.01 0.14 1.19
CA THR A 445 -3.72 0.82 1.08
C THR A 445 -3.90 2.33 1.07
N PRO A 446 -3.78 2.98 2.23
CA PRO A 446 -3.63 4.42 2.31
C PRO A 446 -2.33 4.89 1.66
N LEU A 447 -2.40 5.96 0.87
CA LEU A 447 -1.31 6.46 0.03
C LEU A 447 -1.09 7.96 0.24
N LEU A 448 0.17 8.38 0.17
CA LEU A 448 0.59 9.77 -0.02
C LEU A 448 1.18 9.89 -1.44
N ASP A 449 0.37 9.69 -2.46
CA ASP A 449 0.77 9.63 -3.86
C ASP A 449 -0.22 10.41 -4.73
N GLY A 450 0.10 10.59 -6.01
CA GLY A 450 -0.77 11.21 -7.00
C GLY A 450 -2.05 10.43 -7.28
N PRO A 451 -2.80 10.80 -8.32
CA PRO A 451 -4.10 10.21 -8.61
C PRO A 451 -4.01 8.71 -8.85
N GLN A 452 -5.04 7.97 -8.42
CA GLN A 452 -5.07 6.51 -8.45
C GLN A 452 -5.59 5.98 -9.79
N LEU A 453 -4.84 6.28 -10.86
CA LEU A 453 -5.20 5.90 -12.23
C LEU A 453 -4.81 4.44 -12.52
N SER A 454 -5.59 3.80 -13.37
CA SER A 454 -5.35 2.43 -13.85
C SER A 454 -4.02 2.26 -14.61
N SER A 455 -3.46 3.35 -15.14
CA SER A 455 -2.15 3.38 -15.80
C SER A 455 -0.96 3.48 -14.84
N ARG A 456 -1.18 3.83 -13.57
CA ARG A 456 -0.12 4.03 -12.57
C ARG A 456 0.27 2.72 -11.87
N TRP A 457 1.38 2.80 -11.14
CA TRP A 457 1.96 1.65 -10.42
C TRP A 457 0.99 1.02 -9.41
N GLY A 458 0.19 1.81 -8.69
CA GLY A 458 -0.77 1.31 -7.70
C GLY A 458 -1.76 0.31 -8.29
N ALA A 459 -2.30 0.58 -9.49
CA ALA A 459 -3.20 -0.34 -10.19
C ALA A 459 -2.52 -1.66 -10.58
N ARG A 460 -1.24 -1.58 -10.97
CA ARG A 460 -0.46 -2.77 -11.35
C ARG A 460 -0.29 -3.72 -10.17
N TYR A 461 0.15 -3.21 -9.01
CA TYR A 461 0.36 -4.03 -7.82
C TYR A 461 -0.95 -4.45 -7.15
N ALA A 462 -1.99 -3.62 -7.20
CA ALA A 462 -3.34 -4.04 -6.84
C ALA A 462 -3.81 -5.23 -7.69
N GLY A 463 -3.51 -5.22 -9.00
CA GLY A 463 -3.78 -6.33 -9.91
C GLY A 463 -3.09 -7.62 -9.49
N VAL A 464 -1.82 -7.56 -9.10
CA VAL A 464 -1.06 -8.73 -8.62
C VAL A 464 -1.74 -9.39 -7.41
N LEU A 465 -2.17 -8.60 -6.42
CA LEU A 465 -2.86 -9.14 -5.24
C LEU A 465 -4.30 -9.59 -5.54
N ALA A 466 -4.95 -8.98 -6.51
CA ALA A 466 -6.28 -9.40 -6.95
C ALA A 466 -6.23 -10.71 -7.75
N ASP A 467 -5.15 -10.97 -8.46
CA ASP A 467 -4.94 -12.22 -9.20
C ASP A 467 -4.46 -13.34 -8.27
N ASP A 468 -3.55 -13.06 -7.36
CA ASP A 468 -3.00 -14.02 -6.40
C ASP A 468 -2.68 -13.32 -5.07
N PRO A 469 -3.42 -13.56 -4.01
CA PRO A 469 -4.31 -14.70 -3.71
C PRO A 469 -5.78 -14.49 -4.12
N GLY A 470 -6.13 -13.40 -4.74
CA GLY A 470 -7.50 -13.04 -5.07
C GLY A 470 -8.11 -12.09 -4.03
N SER A 471 -7.31 -11.24 -3.41
CA SER A 471 -7.79 -10.18 -2.51
C SER A 471 -8.42 -9.04 -3.31
N ALA A 472 -9.48 -8.45 -2.80
CA ALA A 472 -9.89 -7.14 -3.28
C ALA A 472 -8.91 -6.08 -2.73
N VAL A 473 -8.52 -5.12 -3.56
CA VAL A 473 -7.58 -4.07 -3.16
C VAL A 473 -8.24 -2.71 -3.32
N LEU A 474 -8.26 -1.94 -2.24
CA LEU A 474 -8.69 -0.55 -2.20
C LEU A 474 -7.47 0.33 -1.94
N THR A 475 -7.13 1.22 -2.87
CA THR A 475 -6.16 2.28 -2.62
C THR A 475 -6.88 3.61 -2.42
N LEU A 476 -6.35 4.48 -1.55
CA LEU A 476 -6.89 5.80 -1.30
C LEU A 476 -5.76 6.80 -1.10
N THR A 477 -5.75 7.87 -1.88
CA THR A 477 -4.86 9.02 -1.71
C THR A 477 -5.65 10.26 -1.31
N SER A 478 -4.96 11.27 -0.78
CA SER A 478 -5.59 12.56 -0.50
C SER A 478 -5.93 13.30 -1.79
N PHE A 479 -7.02 14.04 -1.76
CA PHE A 479 -7.38 14.89 -2.90
C PHE A 479 -6.30 15.94 -3.17
N GLY A 480 -5.70 16.50 -2.11
CA GLY A 480 -4.60 17.44 -2.23
C GLY A 480 -3.41 16.89 -3.00
N MET A 481 -3.02 15.62 -2.78
CA MET A 481 -1.93 14.97 -3.54
C MET A 481 -2.33 14.65 -4.99
N ALA A 482 -3.56 14.19 -5.20
CA ALA A 482 -4.08 13.95 -6.55
C ALA A 482 -4.02 15.22 -7.40
N GLN A 483 -4.36 16.37 -6.80
CA GLN A 483 -4.30 17.67 -7.46
C GLN A 483 -2.87 18.17 -7.71
N ARG A 484 -1.92 17.83 -6.85
CA ARG A 484 -0.52 18.24 -7.02
C ARG A 484 0.21 17.43 -8.11
N SER A 485 -0.19 16.19 -8.33
CA SER A 485 0.46 15.34 -9.32
C SER A 485 0.00 15.68 -10.73
N ARG A 486 0.80 16.41 -11.47
CA ARG A 486 0.50 16.82 -12.83
C ARG A 486 1.61 16.49 -13.79
N VAL A 487 1.21 16.06 -14.98
CA VAL A 487 2.09 16.08 -16.15
C VAL A 487 1.98 17.48 -16.77
N PRO A 488 3.09 18.15 -17.11
CA PRO A 488 3.04 19.45 -17.77
C PRO A 488 2.11 19.43 -18.99
N GLY A 489 1.14 20.35 -19.01
CA GLY A 489 0.16 20.48 -20.10
C GLY A 489 -1.07 19.57 -19.99
N GLN A 490 -1.25 18.86 -18.89
CA GLN A 490 -2.47 18.10 -18.60
C GLN A 490 -3.20 18.67 -17.37
N ASP A 491 -4.52 18.50 -17.36
CA ASP A 491 -5.33 18.84 -16.20
C ASP A 491 -5.04 17.88 -15.03
N SER A 492 -5.21 18.35 -13.80
CA SER A 492 -5.11 17.50 -12.62
C SER A 492 -6.25 16.51 -12.57
N SER A 493 -5.96 15.26 -12.22
CA SER A 493 -6.96 14.23 -12.07
C SER A 493 -7.65 14.34 -10.71
N ARG A 494 -8.94 14.01 -10.67
CA ARG A 494 -9.74 13.93 -9.44
C ARG A 494 -9.89 12.49 -8.92
N VAL A 495 -9.20 11.53 -9.53
CA VAL A 495 -9.25 10.12 -9.14
C VAL A 495 -8.46 9.93 -7.85
N VAL A 496 -9.15 9.78 -6.73
CA VAL A 496 -8.56 9.68 -5.39
C VAL A 496 -8.41 8.24 -4.90
N ALA A 497 -9.17 7.32 -5.47
CA ALA A 497 -9.13 5.93 -5.05
C ALA A 497 -9.20 4.99 -6.25
N LEU A 498 -8.83 3.74 -6.01
CA LEU A 498 -8.91 2.67 -6.97
C LEU A 498 -9.38 1.40 -6.27
N TRP A 499 -10.31 0.70 -6.89
CA TRP A 499 -10.73 -0.63 -6.50
C TRP A 499 -10.33 -1.65 -7.55
N LYS A 500 -9.73 -2.73 -7.10
CA LYS A 500 -9.43 -3.89 -7.92
C LYS A 500 -9.92 -5.16 -7.24
N GLY A 501 -11.02 -5.71 -7.73
CA GLY A 501 -11.54 -7.01 -7.29
C GLY A 501 -10.97 -8.17 -8.11
N PRO A 502 -10.98 -9.40 -7.54
CA PRO A 502 -10.55 -10.62 -8.24
C PRO A 502 -11.43 -10.90 -9.46
N GLY A 503 -10.79 -11.08 -10.62
CA GLY A 503 -11.50 -11.34 -11.88
C GLY A 503 -12.33 -10.16 -12.42
N GLN A 504 -12.20 -8.98 -11.82
CA GLN A 504 -12.88 -7.76 -12.22
C GLN A 504 -11.90 -6.80 -12.91
N GLY A 505 -12.43 -5.84 -13.67
CA GLY A 505 -11.68 -4.70 -14.17
C GLY A 505 -11.20 -3.80 -13.02
N THR A 506 -10.17 -3.00 -13.26
CA THR A 506 -9.76 -1.94 -12.35
C THR A 506 -10.78 -0.80 -12.43
N ARG A 507 -11.28 -0.35 -11.29
CA ARG A 507 -12.22 0.76 -11.18
C ARG A 507 -11.55 1.96 -10.54
N GLU A 508 -11.42 3.02 -11.29
CA GLU A 508 -11.02 4.34 -10.81
C GLU A 508 -12.19 5.00 -10.11
N ILE A 509 -11.94 5.63 -8.98
CA ILE A 509 -12.95 6.29 -8.16
C ILE A 509 -12.60 7.77 -8.06
N GLU A 510 -13.40 8.57 -8.72
CA GLU A 510 -13.22 10.01 -8.84
C GLU A 510 -14.02 10.76 -7.78
N LEU A 511 -13.44 11.79 -7.18
CA LEU A 511 -14.14 12.75 -6.33
C LEU A 511 -14.77 13.84 -7.21
N GLU A 512 -16.08 13.88 -7.28
CA GLU A 512 -16.80 14.89 -8.07
C GLU A 512 -16.62 16.31 -7.52
N PRO A 513 -16.78 17.33 -8.38
CA PRO A 513 -16.77 18.73 -7.93
C PRO A 513 -17.78 18.96 -6.80
N GLY A 514 -17.33 19.64 -5.73
CA GLY A 514 -18.15 19.92 -4.56
C GLY A 514 -18.36 18.76 -3.59
N ALA A 515 -17.91 17.53 -3.90
CA ALA A 515 -17.89 16.44 -2.96
C ALA A 515 -16.64 16.49 -2.07
N GLN A 516 -16.75 16.02 -0.82
CA GLN A 516 -15.65 15.92 0.12
C GLN A 516 -15.37 14.47 0.54
N GLY A 517 -16.25 13.54 0.21
CA GLY A 517 -16.10 12.12 0.48
C GLY A 517 -16.83 11.26 -0.55
N ILE A 518 -16.55 9.97 -0.51
CA ILE A 518 -17.16 8.98 -1.39
C ILE A 518 -17.63 7.79 -0.55
N LEU A 519 -18.90 7.47 -0.63
CA LEU A 519 -19.43 6.23 -0.10
C LEU A 519 -19.22 5.12 -1.14
N LEU A 520 -18.48 4.10 -0.74
CA LEU A 520 -18.20 2.90 -1.53
C LEU A 520 -18.91 1.73 -0.90
N SER A 521 -19.94 1.21 -1.57
CA SER A 521 -20.68 0.04 -1.13
C SER A 521 -20.25 -1.18 -1.93
N ALA A 522 -19.70 -2.17 -1.24
CA ALA A 522 -19.26 -3.42 -1.83
C ALA A 522 -20.16 -4.55 -1.35
N SER A 523 -20.99 -5.08 -2.25
CA SER A 523 -21.82 -6.25 -1.97
C SER A 523 -20.95 -7.50 -1.91
N ALA A 524 -21.20 -8.34 -0.91
CA ALA A 524 -20.43 -9.54 -0.68
C ALA A 524 -21.31 -10.78 -0.72
N ASP A 525 -20.81 -11.85 -1.32
CA ASP A 525 -21.45 -13.17 -1.23
C ASP A 525 -20.38 -14.25 -0.96
N ARG A 526 -20.86 -15.38 -0.46
CA ARG A 526 -19.98 -16.53 -0.24
C ARG A 526 -19.79 -17.28 -1.54
N ALA A 527 -18.57 -17.30 -2.03
CA ALA A 527 -18.23 -18.08 -3.20
C ALA A 527 -17.95 -19.52 -2.79
N ALA A 528 -18.73 -20.46 -3.35
CA ALA A 528 -18.39 -21.86 -3.28
C ALA A 528 -17.11 -22.10 -4.08
N ARG A 529 -16.00 -22.39 -3.41
CA ARG A 529 -14.71 -22.68 -4.05
C ARG A 529 -14.37 -24.17 -3.93
N ARG A 530 -13.62 -24.64 -4.90
CA ARG A 530 -12.99 -25.97 -4.84
C ARG A 530 -11.48 -25.78 -4.84
N SER A 531 -10.78 -26.55 -4.04
CA SER A 531 -9.34 -26.73 -4.18
C SER A 531 -9.01 -27.56 -5.42
N PHE A 532 -7.75 -27.58 -5.84
CA PHE A 532 -7.31 -28.40 -6.96
C PHE A 532 -7.58 -29.89 -6.81
N ASP A 533 -7.58 -30.36 -5.57
CA ASP A 533 -7.87 -31.75 -5.21
C ASP A 533 -9.38 -32.07 -5.12
N GLY A 534 -10.24 -31.12 -5.47
CA GLY A 534 -11.69 -31.32 -5.51
C GLY A 534 -12.42 -31.11 -4.18
N ARG A 535 -11.71 -30.87 -3.07
CA ARG A 535 -12.35 -30.53 -1.78
C ARG A 535 -13.17 -29.25 -1.89
N ARG A 536 -14.25 -29.20 -1.13
CA ARG A 536 -15.15 -28.05 -1.03
C ARG A 536 -15.06 -27.48 0.37
N PRO A 537 -14.14 -26.54 0.61
CA PRO A 537 -14.05 -25.96 1.93
C PRO A 537 -15.39 -25.29 2.32
N ALA A 538 -15.85 -25.63 3.52
CA ALA A 538 -16.99 -24.96 4.12
C ALA A 538 -16.61 -23.51 4.41
N ALA A 539 -17.27 -22.56 3.80
CA ALA A 539 -17.15 -21.13 4.10
C ALA A 539 -15.83 -20.43 3.72
N ASN A 540 -15.14 -20.85 2.65
CA ASN A 540 -13.98 -20.11 2.19
C ASN A 540 -14.36 -19.01 1.22
N GLY A 541 -14.23 -17.80 1.70
CA GLY A 541 -14.08 -16.62 0.88
C GLY A 541 -15.38 -15.89 0.59
N ILE A 542 -15.47 -14.77 1.22
CA ILE A 542 -16.33 -13.68 0.78
C ILE A 542 -15.75 -13.12 -0.51
N GLU A 543 -16.57 -12.95 -1.52
CA GLU A 543 -16.25 -12.26 -2.75
C GLU A 543 -17.09 -11.02 -2.89
N PHE A 544 -16.44 -9.92 -3.20
CA PHE A 544 -17.10 -8.68 -3.53
C PHE A 544 -17.40 -8.69 -5.02
N PHE A 545 -18.68 -8.67 -5.38
CA PHE A 545 -19.12 -8.84 -6.76
C PHE A 545 -19.81 -7.61 -7.35
N ASP A 546 -20.39 -6.78 -6.52
CA ASP A 546 -21.04 -5.56 -6.94
C ASP A 546 -20.51 -4.38 -6.15
N LEU A 547 -20.16 -3.32 -6.88
CA LEU A 547 -19.55 -2.12 -6.33
C LEU A 547 -20.32 -0.91 -6.80
N SER A 548 -20.90 -0.17 -5.88
CA SER A 548 -21.51 1.13 -6.14
C SER A 548 -20.76 2.24 -5.42
N THR A 549 -20.83 3.44 -5.97
CA THR A 549 -20.24 4.65 -5.38
C THR A 549 -21.27 5.76 -5.36
N CYS A 550 -21.34 6.48 -4.24
CA CYS A 550 -22.13 7.69 -4.09
C CYS A 550 -21.22 8.82 -3.60
N GLN A 551 -21.37 10.02 -4.18
CA GLN A 551 -20.61 11.20 -3.79
C GLN A 551 -21.22 11.82 -2.54
N VAL A 552 -20.41 12.01 -1.52
CA VAL A 552 -20.85 12.57 -0.24
C VAL A 552 -20.48 14.05 -0.17
N ARG A 553 -21.51 14.87 0.04
CA ARG A 553 -21.39 16.32 0.18
C ARG A 553 -21.86 16.72 1.55
N ALA A 554 -20.97 17.37 2.32
CA ALA A 554 -21.36 17.96 3.59
C ALA A 554 -22.40 19.04 3.33
N SER A 555 -23.62 18.87 3.86
CA SER A 555 -24.63 19.90 3.81
C SER A 555 -24.08 21.19 4.40
N SER A 556 -24.18 22.29 3.66
CA SER A 556 -23.98 23.59 4.28
C SER A 556 -25.02 23.71 5.39
N THR A 557 -24.59 23.76 6.63
CA THR A 557 -25.49 24.12 7.73
C THR A 557 -26.08 25.48 7.37
N GLY A 558 -27.31 25.45 6.90
CA GLY A 558 -28.11 26.65 6.79
C GLY A 558 -28.31 27.21 8.20
N SER A 559 -27.35 27.93 8.71
CA SER A 559 -27.63 28.93 9.71
C SER A 559 -28.48 29.96 8.97
N GLY A 560 -29.79 29.86 9.15
CA GLY A 560 -30.73 30.91 8.84
C GLY A 560 -30.38 32.12 9.67
N GLN A 561 -29.29 32.80 9.31
CA GLN A 561 -29.01 34.14 9.80
C GLN A 561 -29.83 35.07 8.94
N PRO A 562 -30.74 35.81 9.50
CA PRO A 562 -31.49 36.81 8.75
C PRO A 562 -30.50 37.78 8.11
N ASP A 563 -30.78 38.18 6.88
CA ASP A 563 -29.99 39.20 6.17
C ASP A 563 -29.64 40.35 7.10
N PRO A 564 -28.34 40.68 7.28
CA PRO A 564 -27.94 41.83 8.06
C PRO A 564 -28.50 43.12 7.44
N PRO A 565 -28.95 44.08 8.24
CA PRO A 565 -29.48 45.30 7.72
C PRO A 565 -28.45 46.02 6.87
N ALA A 566 -28.92 46.65 5.79
CA ALA A 566 -28.10 47.41 4.84
C ALA A 566 -27.25 48.44 5.59
N GLY A 567 -25.95 48.21 5.76
CA GLY A 567 -25.02 49.05 6.52
C GLY A 567 -23.85 48.33 7.17
N SER A 568 -23.73 46.99 7.05
CA SER A 568 -22.60 46.20 7.57
C SER A 568 -21.34 46.30 6.68
N PRO A 569 -20.12 46.18 7.30
CA PRO A 569 -18.85 46.39 6.60
C PRO A 569 -18.68 45.44 5.42
N SER A 570 -18.15 45.99 4.35
CA SER A 570 -17.89 45.42 3.04
C SER A 570 -17.66 43.91 3.02
N ARG A 571 -18.49 43.18 2.26
CA ARG A 571 -18.29 41.81 1.85
C ARG A 571 -16.82 41.57 1.45
N PRO A 572 -16.21 40.42 1.79
CA PRO A 572 -14.89 40.11 1.26
C PRO A 572 -14.90 40.24 -0.26
N VAL A 573 -13.89 40.91 -0.80
CA VAL A 573 -13.78 41.27 -2.22
C VAL A 573 -13.72 40.04 -3.12
N LEU A 574 -13.28 38.92 -2.59
CA LEU A 574 -13.26 37.62 -3.25
C LEU A 574 -13.95 36.59 -2.36
N ALA A 575 -14.69 35.66 -2.96
CA ALA A 575 -15.24 34.50 -2.26
C ALA A 575 -14.11 33.59 -1.76
N GLY A 576 -14.36 32.77 -0.75
CA GLY A 576 -13.33 31.90 -0.16
C GLY A 576 -12.62 31.00 -1.16
N GLU A 577 -13.33 30.51 -2.19
CA GLU A 577 -12.79 29.74 -3.31
C GLU A 577 -11.86 30.59 -4.19
N GLU A 578 -12.25 31.80 -4.53
CA GLU A 578 -11.44 32.75 -5.32
C GLU A 578 -10.19 33.20 -4.58
N LEU A 579 -10.28 33.39 -3.25
CA LEU A 579 -9.13 33.70 -2.41
C LEU A 579 -8.12 32.55 -2.40
N THR A 580 -8.61 31.31 -2.34
CA THR A 580 -7.75 30.11 -2.41
C THR A 580 -7.02 30.04 -3.73
N ILE A 581 -7.70 30.33 -4.81
CA ILE A 581 -7.13 30.39 -6.16
C ILE A 581 -6.03 31.43 -6.25
N LEU A 582 -6.30 32.62 -5.75
CA LEU A 582 -5.34 33.71 -5.73
C LEU A 582 -4.08 33.33 -4.92
N THR A 583 -4.26 32.68 -3.79
CA THR A 583 -3.15 32.21 -2.94
C THR A 583 -2.32 31.14 -3.66
N SER A 584 -2.97 30.15 -4.25
CA SER A 584 -2.28 29.09 -5.00
C SER A 584 -1.53 29.64 -6.22
N TRP A 585 -2.10 30.64 -6.90
CA TRP A 585 -1.44 31.31 -7.99
C TRP A 585 -0.20 32.11 -7.52
N ALA A 586 -0.29 32.83 -6.39
CA ALA A 586 0.83 33.56 -5.81
C ALA A 586 1.97 32.64 -5.38
N GLU A 587 1.64 31.50 -4.79
CA GLU A 587 2.61 30.46 -4.43
C GLU A 587 3.31 29.88 -5.66
N ALA A 588 2.56 29.56 -6.72
CA ALA A 588 3.11 29.05 -7.98
C ALA A 588 4.02 30.08 -8.68
N VAL A 589 3.68 31.37 -8.59
CA VAL A 589 4.53 32.45 -9.10
C VAL A 589 5.82 32.55 -8.31
N ALA A 590 5.74 32.54 -6.98
CA ALA A 590 6.91 32.58 -6.11
C ALA A 590 7.85 31.38 -6.36
N GLU A 591 7.29 30.22 -6.62
CA GLU A 591 8.02 29.00 -6.98
C GLU A 591 8.70 29.11 -8.34
N ALA A 592 7.97 29.57 -9.37
CA ALA A 592 8.50 29.75 -10.72
C ALA A 592 9.66 30.75 -10.78
N LEU A 593 9.64 31.79 -9.96
CA LEU A 593 10.70 32.79 -9.88
C LEU A 593 12.03 32.23 -9.37
N VAL A 594 12.00 31.21 -8.53
CA VAL A 594 13.21 30.56 -8.02
C VAL A 594 13.84 29.65 -9.08
N PHE A 595 13.02 28.86 -9.79
CA PHE A 595 13.51 27.81 -10.70
C PHE A 595 13.67 28.25 -12.14
N ALA A 596 12.98 29.29 -12.54
CA ALA A 596 13.00 29.76 -13.93
C ALA A 596 12.89 31.29 -14.01
N PRO A 597 13.86 32.06 -13.45
CA PRO A 597 13.80 33.50 -13.43
C PRO A 597 13.70 34.10 -14.83
N ASN A 598 14.23 33.43 -15.86
CA ASN A 598 14.16 33.84 -17.25
C ASN A 598 12.79 33.60 -17.92
N ARG A 599 11.83 32.98 -17.24
CA ARG A 599 10.48 32.74 -17.76
C ARG A 599 9.42 33.66 -17.16
N VAL A 600 9.81 34.64 -16.40
CA VAL A 600 8.89 35.66 -15.84
C VAL A 600 8.06 36.34 -16.91
N GLU A 601 8.61 36.51 -18.12
CA GLU A 601 7.89 37.10 -19.28
C GLU A 601 6.73 36.19 -19.77
N ALA A 602 6.80 34.89 -19.48
CA ALA A 602 5.78 33.91 -19.87
C ALA A 602 4.63 33.77 -18.85
N LEU A 603 4.65 34.52 -17.73
CA LEU A 603 3.57 34.50 -16.77
C LEU A 603 2.25 34.96 -17.40
N PRO A 604 1.15 34.23 -17.18
CA PRO A 604 -0.13 34.59 -17.75
C PRO A 604 -0.61 35.95 -17.25
N THR A 605 -1.10 36.77 -18.15
CA THR A 605 -1.56 38.16 -17.89
C THR A 605 -3.00 38.21 -17.38
N ASN A 606 -3.72 37.14 -17.49
CA ASN A 606 -5.08 37.01 -16.97
C ASN A 606 -5.38 35.55 -16.68
N ALA A 607 -6.41 35.27 -15.88
CA ALA A 607 -6.83 33.94 -15.57
C ALA A 607 -7.27 33.09 -16.77
N GLN A 608 -7.49 33.73 -17.93
CA GLN A 608 -7.86 33.08 -19.19
C GLN A 608 -6.68 32.72 -20.08
N ALA A 609 -5.53 33.39 -19.94
CA ALA A 609 -4.42 33.31 -20.91
C ALA A 609 -3.49 32.10 -20.67
N GLY A 610 -3.59 31.41 -19.58
CA GLY A 610 -2.67 30.32 -19.25
C GLY A 610 -3.37 28.96 -19.11
N ALA A 611 -3.40 28.15 -20.16
CA ALA A 611 -3.93 26.78 -20.06
C ALA A 611 -3.31 25.93 -18.91
N PRO A 612 -2.00 26.04 -18.60
CA PRO A 612 -1.43 25.35 -17.44
C PRO A 612 -1.95 25.88 -16.10
N TRP A 613 -2.21 27.18 -15.99
CA TRP A 613 -2.70 27.84 -14.79
C TRP A 613 -4.21 27.68 -14.61
N ARG A 614 -4.97 27.51 -15.71
CA ARG A 614 -6.40 27.19 -15.66
C ARG A 614 -6.70 25.85 -15.00
N ALA A 615 -5.87 24.87 -15.26
CA ALA A 615 -6.00 23.54 -14.68
C ALA A 615 -5.84 23.57 -13.15
N GLU A 616 -5.05 24.51 -12.63
CA GLU A 616 -4.90 24.70 -11.18
C GLU A 616 -6.14 25.29 -10.53
N LEU A 617 -6.84 26.10 -11.27
CA LEU A 617 -7.85 26.97 -10.72
C LEU A 617 -9.26 26.39 -10.80
N GLN A 618 -9.48 25.30 -11.52
CA GLN A 618 -10.76 24.58 -11.70
C GLN A 618 -12.00 25.48 -11.90
N ILE A 619 -11.81 26.70 -12.36
CA ILE A 619 -12.89 27.64 -12.62
C ILE A 619 -13.19 27.65 -14.08
N SER A 620 -14.41 27.34 -14.44
CA SER A 620 -14.91 27.43 -15.81
C SER A 620 -14.95 28.89 -16.31
N GLU A 621 -15.25 29.84 -15.42
CA GLU A 621 -15.29 31.27 -15.70
C GLU A 621 -14.82 32.08 -14.47
N PRO A 622 -13.56 32.57 -14.46
CA PRO A 622 -13.08 33.40 -13.36
C PRO A 622 -13.82 34.72 -13.31
N SER A 623 -14.14 35.18 -12.12
CA SER A 623 -14.80 36.50 -11.94
C SER A 623 -13.96 37.66 -12.47
N ALA A 624 -14.58 38.75 -12.85
CA ALA A 624 -13.87 39.96 -13.29
C ALA A 624 -12.89 40.51 -12.22
N PRO A 625 -13.22 40.50 -10.91
CA PRO A 625 -12.28 40.84 -9.84
C PRO A 625 -11.07 39.92 -9.77
N LEU A 626 -11.24 38.59 -9.87
CA LEU A 626 -10.14 37.63 -9.85
C LEU A 626 -9.21 37.84 -11.07
N ASN A 627 -9.78 38.02 -12.25
CA ASN A 627 -8.99 38.33 -13.48
C ASN A 627 -8.19 39.62 -13.33
N HIS A 628 -8.76 40.65 -12.76
CA HIS A 628 -8.07 41.90 -12.48
C HIS A 628 -6.92 41.71 -11.50
N ALA A 629 -7.16 40.96 -10.41
CA ALA A 629 -6.17 40.63 -9.39
C ALA A 629 -4.95 39.89 -10.00
N ILE A 630 -5.21 38.84 -10.77
CA ILE A 630 -4.14 38.05 -11.43
C ILE A 630 -3.37 38.88 -12.43
N SER A 631 -4.07 39.74 -13.22
CA SER A 631 -3.43 40.63 -14.19
C SER A 631 -2.54 41.65 -13.49
N GLY A 632 -3.00 42.26 -12.42
CA GLY A 632 -2.25 43.20 -11.60
C GLY A 632 -0.97 42.60 -11.03
N MET A 633 -1.08 41.39 -10.46
CA MET A 633 0.07 40.65 -9.95
C MET A 633 1.08 40.31 -11.05
N ALA A 634 0.63 39.78 -12.17
CA ALA A 634 1.50 39.44 -13.29
C ALA A 634 2.25 40.66 -13.80
N GLN A 635 1.61 41.82 -13.80
CA GLN A 635 2.25 43.06 -14.19
C GLN A 635 3.27 43.54 -13.15
N ALA A 636 2.95 43.48 -11.85
CA ALA A 636 3.87 43.83 -10.77
C ALA A 636 5.14 42.98 -10.79
N VAL A 637 4.99 41.68 -10.97
CA VAL A 637 6.09 40.70 -11.08
C VAL A 637 6.99 41.05 -12.28
N ARG A 638 6.43 41.36 -13.45
CA ARG A 638 7.21 41.73 -14.65
C ARG A 638 7.96 43.02 -14.44
N THR A 639 7.30 44.03 -13.86
CA THR A 639 7.94 45.31 -13.61
C THR A 639 9.11 45.15 -12.64
N ALA A 640 8.94 44.37 -11.58
CA ALA A 640 10.00 44.11 -10.61
C ALA A 640 11.19 43.33 -11.23
N ALA A 641 10.91 42.33 -12.06
CA ALA A 641 11.93 41.54 -12.75
C ALA A 641 12.74 42.41 -13.76
N ALA A 642 12.12 43.40 -14.37
CA ALA A 642 12.80 44.33 -15.32
C ALA A 642 13.68 45.36 -14.61
N THR A 643 13.45 45.67 -13.33
CA THR A 643 14.15 46.75 -12.60
C THR A 643 15.22 46.26 -11.63
N GLY A 644 15.32 44.94 -11.36
CA GLY A 644 16.16 44.38 -10.31
C GLY A 644 17.58 44.04 -10.72
N SER A 645 18.56 44.44 -9.90
CA SER A 645 19.98 44.06 -10.02
C SER A 645 20.42 42.96 -9.00
N GLY A 646 19.50 42.35 -8.30
CA GLY A 646 19.72 41.32 -7.28
C GLY A 646 19.02 39.97 -7.59
N PRO A 647 19.06 39.01 -6.67
CA PRO A 647 18.24 37.82 -6.81
C PRO A 647 16.77 38.18 -7.10
N PRO A 648 16.12 37.54 -8.07
CA PRO A 648 14.80 37.95 -8.52
C PRO A 648 13.75 38.08 -7.40
N LEU A 649 13.89 37.27 -6.37
CA LEU A 649 12.97 37.23 -5.23
C LEU A 649 13.11 38.47 -4.34
N ASP A 650 14.35 38.87 -4.01
CA ASP A 650 14.64 40.06 -3.20
C ASP A 650 14.21 41.35 -3.93
N ALA A 651 14.46 41.42 -5.24
CA ALA A 651 14.04 42.54 -6.06
C ALA A 651 12.52 42.68 -6.07
N LEU A 652 11.78 41.58 -6.11
CA LEU A 652 10.33 41.56 -6.07
C LEU A 652 9.77 41.98 -4.69
N LEU A 653 10.34 41.50 -3.59
CA LEU A 653 9.94 41.91 -2.25
C LEU A 653 10.12 43.41 -2.03
N HIS A 654 11.21 43.98 -2.56
CA HIS A 654 11.45 45.43 -2.49
C HIS A 654 10.57 46.27 -3.45
N ALA A 655 10.14 45.69 -4.58
CA ALA A 655 9.30 46.35 -5.55
C ALA A 655 7.80 46.35 -5.22
N ILE A 656 7.35 45.46 -4.28
CA ILE A 656 5.98 45.43 -3.82
C ILE A 656 5.87 46.25 -2.54
N PRO A 657 5.47 47.52 -2.61
CA PRO A 657 5.37 48.36 -1.42
C PRO A 657 4.24 47.87 -0.50
N ASP A 658 4.31 48.27 0.75
CA ASP A 658 3.21 48.07 1.69
C ASP A 658 1.91 48.67 1.18
N SER A 659 0.79 48.01 1.42
CA SER A 659 -0.52 48.49 0.97
C SER A 659 -0.83 49.87 1.56
N GLN A 660 -1.27 50.77 0.71
CA GLN A 660 -1.68 52.13 1.13
C GLN A 660 -3.13 52.11 1.62
N PRO A 661 -3.49 52.96 2.60
CA PRO A 661 -4.85 52.99 3.15
C PRO A 661 -5.93 53.31 2.12
N ASP A 662 -5.57 54.09 1.07
CA ASP A 662 -6.50 54.59 0.08
C ASP A 662 -6.61 53.67 -1.18
N GLU A 663 -5.90 52.54 -1.18
CA GLU A 663 -5.99 51.60 -2.30
C GLU A 663 -7.30 50.79 -2.27
N PRO A 664 -7.80 50.40 -3.48
CA PRO A 664 -8.94 49.48 -3.56
C PRO A 664 -8.72 48.20 -2.72
N ALA A 665 -9.76 47.73 -2.05
CA ALA A 665 -9.67 46.60 -1.14
C ALA A 665 -9.12 45.34 -1.86
N LEU A 666 -9.43 45.18 -3.14
CA LEU A 666 -8.93 44.06 -3.94
C LEU A 666 -7.42 44.15 -4.14
N ASP A 667 -6.90 45.32 -4.50
CA ASP A 667 -5.47 45.54 -4.76
C ASP A 667 -4.65 45.34 -3.49
N ARG A 668 -5.17 45.78 -2.34
CA ARG A 668 -4.58 45.50 -1.03
C ARG A 668 -4.50 43.99 -0.71
N LEU A 669 -5.60 43.27 -0.99
CA LEU A 669 -5.65 41.81 -0.78
C LEU A 669 -4.64 41.08 -1.66
N VAL A 670 -4.57 41.46 -2.96
CA VAL A 670 -3.64 40.90 -3.93
C VAL A 670 -2.20 41.09 -3.51
N ARG A 671 -1.83 42.29 -3.09
CA ARG A 671 -0.47 42.59 -2.63
C ARG A 671 -0.12 41.83 -1.36
N ALA A 672 -1.06 41.77 -0.41
CA ALA A 672 -0.84 41.04 0.83
C ALA A 672 -0.60 39.54 0.58
N VAL A 673 -1.39 38.92 -0.28
CA VAL A 673 -1.25 37.51 -0.65
C VAL A 673 0.05 37.24 -1.37
N LEU A 674 0.41 38.06 -2.38
CA LEU A 674 1.65 37.91 -3.13
C LEU A 674 2.88 38.14 -2.24
N ARG A 675 2.85 39.19 -1.42
CA ARG A 675 3.95 39.47 -0.47
C ARG A 675 4.13 38.33 0.53
N SER A 676 3.06 37.81 1.10
CA SER A 676 3.13 36.66 2.01
C SER A 676 3.74 35.42 1.36
N ALA A 677 3.36 35.12 0.11
CA ALA A 677 3.93 34.00 -0.62
C ALA A 677 5.44 34.18 -0.91
N LEU A 678 5.84 35.40 -1.31
CA LEU A 678 7.24 35.74 -1.59
C LEU A 678 8.09 35.77 -0.30
N GLU A 679 7.58 36.32 0.79
CA GLU A 679 8.29 36.34 2.09
C GLU A 679 8.50 34.92 2.64
N GLN A 680 7.47 34.08 2.58
CA GLN A 680 7.59 32.68 2.96
C GLN A 680 8.63 31.94 2.10
N ARG A 681 8.68 32.23 0.82
CA ARG A 681 9.66 31.62 -0.07
C ARG A 681 11.07 32.14 0.18
N HIS A 682 11.20 33.45 0.39
CA HIS A 682 12.49 34.08 0.72
C HIS A 682 13.07 33.51 2.03
N ALA A 683 12.27 33.39 3.07
CA ALA A 683 12.70 32.80 4.34
C ALA A 683 13.21 31.36 4.15
N ARG A 684 12.52 30.56 3.34
CA ARG A 684 12.96 29.19 3.02
C ARG A 684 14.24 29.14 2.21
N THR A 685 14.40 30.02 1.22
CA THR A 685 15.63 30.08 0.44
C THR A 685 16.82 30.46 1.30
N ALA A 686 16.64 31.35 2.27
CA ALA A 686 17.66 31.70 3.24
C ALA A 686 18.02 30.51 4.16
N ASP A 687 17.04 29.77 4.63
CA ASP A 687 17.25 28.55 5.42
C ASP A 687 17.91 27.44 4.59
N GLU A 688 17.49 27.24 3.33
CA GLU A 688 18.12 26.30 2.40
C GLU A 688 19.58 26.66 2.09
N CYS A 689 19.89 27.93 1.90
CA CYS A 689 21.27 28.40 1.73
C CYS A 689 22.12 28.16 2.97
N SER A 690 21.54 28.25 4.17
CA SER A 690 22.25 27.96 5.42
C SER A 690 22.53 26.47 5.60
N VAL A 691 21.64 25.61 5.12
CA VAL A 691 21.79 24.15 5.13
C VAL A 691 22.77 23.68 4.04
N LEU A 692 22.80 24.36 2.91
CA LEU A 692 23.68 24.04 1.78
C LEU A 692 25.05 24.75 1.86
N ALA A 693 25.25 25.70 2.77
CA ALA A 693 26.53 26.35 2.97
C ALA A 693 27.53 25.30 3.47
N PRO A 694 28.47 24.87 2.62
CA PRO A 694 29.44 23.86 3.05
C PRO A 694 30.41 24.50 4.03
N THR A 695 30.55 23.88 5.17
CA THR A 695 31.64 24.18 6.11
C THR A 695 33.04 23.85 5.53
N SER A 696 33.14 23.50 4.25
CA SER A 696 34.40 23.29 3.54
C SER A 696 34.24 23.29 2.01
N LEU A 697 34.09 24.47 1.41
CA LEU A 697 34.64 24.68 0.08
C LEU A 697 36.05 25.17 0.21
N LEU A 698 37.02 24.25 0.32
CA LEU A 698 38.36 24.54 -0.11
C LEU A 698 38.33 24.89 -1.61
N PRO A 699 38.94 25.99 -2.04
CA PRO A 699 38.95 26.36 -3.45
C PRO A 699 39.67 25.26 -4.23
N PHE A 700 38.96 24.70 -5.21
CA PHE A 700 39.62 23.89 -6.24
C PHE A 700 40.62 24.81 -6.95
N ALA A 701 41.92 24.59 -6.69
CA ALA A 701 42.99 25.15 -7.46
C ALA A 701 42.81 24.68 -8.90
N ALA A 702 42.67 25.60 -9.82
CA ALA A 702 42.65 25.33 -11.25
C ALA A 702 43.91 24.53 -11.63
N PRO A 703 43.79 23.45 -12.42
CA PRO A 703 44.95 22.78 -12.95
C PRO A 703 45.65 23.70 -13.94
N ASN A 704 46.95 23.94 -13.74
CA ASN A 704 47.86 24.65 -14.63
C ASN A 704 47.74 24.12 -16.04
N GLN A 705 47.63 25.07 -16.99
CA GLN A 705 47.83 24.86 -18.41
C GLN A 705 49.27 24.31 -18.63
N ALA A 706 49.36 23.07 -19.12
CA ALA A 706 50.57 22.56 -19.75
C ALA A 706 50.24 22.26 -21.21
N GLU A 707 51.05 22.83 -22.08
CA GLU A 707 50.98 22.74 -23.56
C GLU A 707 51.05 21.26 -24.06
N PRO A 708 50.51 20.99 -25.26
CA PRO A 708 50.48 19.62 -25.80
C PRO A 708 51.78 19.31 -26.57
N PRO A 709 52.28 18.08 -26.53
CA PRO A 709 53.16 17.56 -27.56
C PRO A 709 52.35 16.90 -28.70
N SER A 710 52.75 17.24 -29.89
CA SER A 710 52.32 16.74 -31.17
C SER A 710 52.54 15.22 -31.35
N SER A 711 51.64 14.59 -32.10
CA SER A 711 51.82 13.60 -33.15
C SER A 711 50.99 12.28 -32.97
N THR A 712 50.10 12.13 -33.92
CA THR A 712 49.83 10.91 -34.71
C THR A 712 49.59 9.57 -34.02
N HIS A 713 48.36 9.12 -33.98
CA HIS A 713 47.89 7.93 -34.67
C HIS A 713 46.39 7.69 -34.35
N GLY A 714 45.61 7.49 -35.34
CA GLY A 714 44.18 7.31 -35.24
C GLY A 714 43.77 5.95 -34.66
N HIS A 715 42.72 6.02 -33.86
CA HIS A 715 41.76 4.93 -33.76
C HIS A 715 40.36 5.55 -33.51
N ARG A 716 39.48 5.28 -34.46
CA ARG A 716 38.04 5.57 -34.36
C ARG A 716 37.48 4.76 -33.18
N VAL A 717 36.92 5.47 -32.22
CA VAL A 717 35.99 4.87 -31.24
C VAL A 717 34.60 5.40 -31.59
N THR A 718 33.76 4.49 -32.02
CA THR A 718 32.34 4.71 -32.32
C THR A 718 31.59 4.97 -31.03
N GLN A 719 30.99 6.15 -30.92
CA GLN A 719 29.99 6.48 -29.90
C GLN A 719 28.70 5.69 -30.18
N HIS A 720 28.35 4.77 -29.31
CA HIS A 720 27.01 4.23 -29.25
C HIS A 720 26.07 5.21 -28.54
N ARG A 721 25.26 5.90 -29.34
CA ARG A 721 24.03 6.54 -28.86
C ARG A 721 23.07 5.42 -28.45
N ARG A 722 22.65 5.40 -27.21
CA ARG A 722 21.45 4.65 -26.78
C ARG A 722 20.23 5.48 -27.14
N GLU A 723 19.55 5.10 -28.19
CA GLU A 723 18.20 5.56 -28.49
C GLU A 723 17.20 4.94 -27.54
N LEU A 724 16.48 5.78 -26.82
CA LEU A 724 15.27 5.42 -26.10
C LEU A 724 14.14 5.20 -27.10
N VAL A 725 13.71 3.97 -27.25
CA VAL A 725 12.57 3.58 -28.08
C VAL A 725 11.29 3.86 -27.29
N TYR A 726 10.55 4.87 -27.71
CA TYR A 726 9.17 5.09 -27.31
C TYR A 726 8.26 4.10 -28.05
N TYR A 727 7.64 3.18 -27.33
CA TYR A 727 6.52 2.41 -27.87
C TYR A 727 5.28 3.28 -27.95
N ARG A 728 4.93 3.69 -29.16
CA ARG A 728 3.58 4.15 -29.51
C ARG A 728 2.74 2.89 -29.76
N THR A 729 1.79 2.62 -28.90
CA THR A 729 0.69 1.70 -29.23
C THR A 729 -0.45 2.52 -29.80
N CYS A 730 -0.73 2.32 -31.07
CA CYS A 730 -1.98 2.68 -31.71
C CYS A 730 -2.98 1.54 -31.52
N ARG A 731 -4.21 1.93 -31.17
CA ARG A 731 -5.53 1.27 -31.18
C ARG A 731 -5.84 0.34 -30.03
#